data_01c82d1de5ce54fdc89b673df9a8b0fd
#
_entry.id   01c82d1de5ce54fdc89b673df9a8b0fd
#
_cell.length_a   1.000
_cell.length_b   1.000
_cell.length_c   1.000
_cell.angle_alpha   90.00
_cell.angle_beta   90.00
_cell.angle_gamma   90.00
#
_symmetry.space_group_name_H-M   'P 1'
#
loop_
_entity.id
_entity.type
_entity.pdbx_description
1 polymer ?
#
loop_
_entity_poly.entity_id
_entity_poly.type
_entity_poly.pdbx_seq_one_letter_code
_entity_poly.pdbx_strand_id
1 'polypeptide(L)'
;IFFFQNTGDSFIKLELIDNIFGEVKSVCWVDFDNDSDLDLSLTEYYGSFFLFENIGDLEFIDVTDSALLTNESCHNFGHSWVDINQDGFLDVYLNRYFLGQDCTDYGSENLLFVNNGDNTYTERASEYGISDGNKESFQSSFYDYDKDGLLDLHIINDRIYENSLYRNTGLGYFEDVSESAGVNLVQDAMTNTIFDFNLDGFHDIYFTNTWPNGNHLLAYNPETQSYEDHFPNSGAESYSFNWGAIPIDYDNDKNIDLAVSGGAGCGTGCNNMLFKNNGDLFTQTPDDFNQETAVSYGVAKGDFNSDGFYDLTFLNEAPYNTEVYINAANNKNWLKVNFSGSCNNYFGVGVQYEYFINGVTTVNTVFAGTNFLSQDSYTHILGMRNDTSIDSISIHWTSGLTENHYNLSPFQTYNFKEGQTFDTSLNQVDSLYICADEEIEIESTTQFLNTVWNNEENTSSITIDTPGEYYAYLEVEPGINICSDTILVLLKPEITLNSIVTQDPSCFGSEDGSAVITHYDSLGFPIVSTYNDLTDGISTLSLTDNYLCSILVPVELFSPAPLFTEIDVLSEPCDSLDVGSIQVNSLGGTAPYVYSIEDLSAIPFGTNTLTTVDSNGCIYPFDFYLDLAPTINIELEITDQIVADMGSVEILNNSEVTLIDILNEQNISQQPDSLSAGSYAITYSDENGCEYSEVFFIAAINSIGESLIEESIELYPNPCTTALHIKSSHSNLSISIYSAQGEELMSENEFPTSTNSLYLTELSSGIYFVQIKKNQEIFTKKIIKN
;
A
#
# COMPACT_ATOMS: atom_id res chain seq x y z
N ILE A 1 31.81 18.48 14.73
CA ILE A 1 32.57 17.36 14.16
C ILE A 1 32.93 17.69 12.73
N PHE A 2 34.15 17.32 12.33
CA PHE A 2 34.65 17.56 10.99
C PHE A 2 34.73 16.26 10.20
N PHE A 3 34.21 16.30 8.99
CA PHE A 3 34.33 15.26 8.00
C PHE A 3 35.30 15.70 6.90
N PHE A 4 36.14 14.80 6.44
CA PHE A 4 37.05 15.04 5.36
C PHE A 4 36.66 14.19 4.15
N GLN A 5 35.95 14.82 3.22
CA GLN A 5 35.55 14.16 1.99
C GLN A 5 36.73 14.00 1.05
N ASN A 6 37.01 12.75 0.66
CA ASN A 6 38.02 12.44 -0.33
C ASN A 6 37.54 12.80 -1.74
N THR A 7 38.32 13.60 -2.47
CA THR A 7 37.99 14.01 -3.86
C THR A 7 38.91 13.33 -4.89
N GLY A 8 39.71 12.36 -4.46
CA GLY A 8 40.69 11.66 -5.27
C GLY A 8 42.08 12.31 -5.19
N ASP A 9 42.19 13.65 -5.36
CA ASP A 9 43.45 14.39 -5.31
C ASP A 9 43.68 15.15 -3.99
N SER A 10 42.65 15.29 -3.17
CA SER A 10 42.64 16.09 -1.94
C SER A 10 41.49 15.76 -1.03
N PHE A 11 41.49 16.32 0.18
CA PHE A 11 40.37 16.23 1.11
C PHE A 11 39.69 17.59 1.27
N ILE A 12 38.34 17.61 1.19
CA ILE A 12 37.55 18.80 1.54
C ILE A 12 37.05 18.62 2.97
N LYS A 13 37.36 19.61 3.82
CA LYS A 13 36.89 19.63 5.20
C LYS A 13 35.45 20.18 5.24
N LEU A 14 34.53 19.39 5.74
CA LEU A 14 33.12 19.72 5.98
C LEU A 14 32.85 19.73 7.49
N GLU A 15 31.96 20.57 7.95
CA GLU A 15 31.42 20.55 9.32
C GLU A 15 30.03 19.89 9.26
N LEU A 16 29.93 18.67 9.81
CA LEU A 16 28.71 17.88 9.75
C LEU A 16 27.74 18.18 10.90
N ILE A 17 28.30 18.37 12.12
CA ILE A 17 27.50 18.46 13.35
C ILE A 17 28.11 19.56 14.22
N ASP A 18 27.31 20.58 14.56
CA ASP A 18 27.76 21.77 15.34
C ASP A 18 27.37 21.72 16.81
N ASN A 19 26.45 20.83 17.23
CA ASN A 19 25.85 20.87 18.57
C ASN A 19 26.49 19.99 19.62
N ILE A 20 27.61 19.36 19.35
CA ILE A 20 28.38 18.57 20.32
C ILE A 20 29.39 19.48 21.00
N PHE A 21 29.22 19.65 22.32
CA PHE A 21 30.00 20.59 23.14
C PHE A 21 31.04 19.93 24.03
N GLY A 22 31.05 18.59 24.11
CA GLY A 22 31.96 17.82 24.95
C GLY A 22 33.16 17.27 24.21
N GLU A 23 33.95 16.47 24.93
CA GLU A 23 35.12 15.79 24.38
C GLU A 23 34.69 14.46 23.76
N VAL A 24 34.61 14.40 22.43
CA VAL A 24 34.32 13.15 21.69
C VAL A 24 35.47 12.19 21.87
N LYS A 25 35.17 10.95 22.22
CA LYS A 25 36.14 9.87 22.42
C LYS A 25 36.18 8.91 21.25
N SER A 26 35.06 8.32 20.86
CA SER A 26 34.98 7.34 19.79
C SER A 26 33.97 7.76 18.75
N VAL A 27 34.25 7.39 17.50
CA VAL A 27 33.41 7.65 16.33
C VAL A 27 33.33 6.38 15.50
N CYS A 28 32.10 5.95 15.12
CA CYS A 28 31.90 4.86 14.18
C CYS A 28 30.86 5.25 13.10
N TRP A 29 31.16 4.81 11.89
CA TRP A 29 30.21 4.80 10.79
C TRP A 29 29.53 3.43 10.78
N VAL A 30 28.19 3.42 10.78
CA VAL A 30 27.39 2.21 10.88
C VAL A 30 26.07 2.42 10.14
N ASP A 31 25.54 1.42 9.52
CA ASP A 31 24.19 1.38 8.98
C ASP A 31 23.32 0.72 10.07
N PHE A 32 22.72 1.54 10.95
CA PHE A 32 22.00 1.03 12.13
C PHE A 32 20.55 0.65 11.82
N ASP A 33 19.97 1.25 10.76
CA ASP A 33 18.57 1.07 10.38
C ASP A 33 18.37 0.26 9.09
N ASN A 34 19.49 -0.21 8.51
CA ASN A 34 19.55 -1.06 7.32
C ASN A 34 19.01 -0.39 6.04
N ASP A 35 19.18 0.93 5.90
CA ASP A 35 18.80 1.66 4.70
C ASP A 35 19.91 1.71 3.63
N SER A 36 21.07 1.10 3.91
CA SER A 36 22.25 0.95 3.05
C SER A 36 23.11 2.20 2.96
N ASP A 37 22.86 3.23 3.74
CA ASP A 37 23.79 4.33 3.92
C ASP A 37 24.47 4.29 5.29
N LEU A 38 25.53 5.02 5.45
CA LEU A 38 26.28 5.01 6.71
C LEU A 38 25.87 6.16 7.61
N ASP A 39 25.40 5.82 8.78
CA ASP A 39 25.07 6.69 9.88
C ASP A 39 26.30 6.97 10.75
N LEU A 40 26.16 7.86 11.71
CA LEU A 40 27.24 8.26 12.58
C LEU A 40 26.90 8.03 14.04
N SER A 41 27.70 7.22 14.72
CA SER A 41 27.63 7.06 16.17
C SER A 41 28.88 7.59 16.85
N LEU A 42 28.73 8.13 18.06
CA LEU A 42 29.85 8.65 18.83
C LEU A 42 29.62 8.65 20.34
N THR A 43 30.73 8.66 21.08
CA THR A 43 30.73 8.81 22.53
C THR A 43 31.36 10.13 22.95
N GLU A 44 30.79 10.73 23.99
CA GLU A 44 31.31 11.93 24.65
C GLU A 44 31.77 11.61 26.06
N TYR A 45 32.97 12.10 26.47
CA TYR A 45 33.64 11.70 27.73
C TYR A 45 32.85 12.01 28.99
N TYR A 46 32.18 13.14 29.06
CA TYR A 46 31.32 13.55 30.18
C TYR A 46 29.86 13.61 29.81
N GLY A 47 29.47 12.94 28.74
CA GLY A 47 28.19 13.07 28.16
C GLY A 47 27.57 11.76 27.70
N SER A 48 26.66 11.88 26.73
CA SER A 48 25.88 10.78 26.21
C SER A 48 26.60 10.00 25.10
N PHE A 49 26.08 8.86 24.76
CA PHE A 49 26.23 8.27 23.46
C PHE A 49 25.30 8.98 22.50
N PHE A 50 25.70 9.22 21.27
CA PHE A 50 24.89 9.86 20.23
C PHE A 50 24.81 8.98 19.00
N LEU A 51 23.64 8.95 18.41
CA LEU A 51 23.35 8.31 17.12
C LEU A 51 22.71 9.32 16.19
N PHE A 52 23.29 9.48 15.01
CA PHE A 52 22.83 10.39 13.96
C PHE A 52 22.52 9.59 12.70
N GLU A 53 21.24 9.65 12.29
CA GLU A 53 20.76 9.09 11.04
C GLU A 53 21.19 9.98 9.87
N ASN A 54 21.74 9.39 8.83
CA ASN A 54 22.06 10.02 7.55
C ASN A 54 20.82 9.99 6.66
N ILE A 55 20.22 11.14 6.39
CA ILE A 55 19.03 11.25 5.53
C ILE A 55 19.35 11.58 4.07
N GLY A 56 20.61 11.31 3.68
CA GLY A 56 21.14 11.61 2.36
C GLY A 56 21.83 12.98 2.27
N ASP A 57 22.60 13.19 1.19
CA ASP A 57 23.34 14.43 0.91
C ASP A 57 24.24 14.92 2.07
N LEU A 58 24.69 14.03 2.97
CA LEU A 58 25.45 14.32 4.20
C LEU A 58 24.67 15.21 5.21
N GLU A 59 23.36 15.14 5.22
CA GLU A 59 22.51 15.70 6.25
C GLU A 59 22.24 14.66 7.34
N PHE A 60 22.45 15.01 8.61
CA PHE A 60 22.35 14.11 9.75
C PHE A 60 21.30 14.61 10.76
N ILE A 61 20.46 13.68 11.24
CA ILE A 61 19.46 13.94 12.27
C ILE A 61 19.85 13.16 13.55
N ASP A 62 19.83 13.84 14.69
CA ASP A 62 20.01 13.19 15.99
C ASP A 62 18.79 12.35 16.35
N VAL A 63 18.97 11.03 16.36
CA VAL A 63 17.91 10.05 16.67
C VAL A 63 18.12 9.37 18.02
N THR A 64 19.09 9.80 18.81
CA THR A 64 19.47 9.18 20.09
C THR A 64 18.28 8.97 21.04
N ASP A 65 17.43 10.01 21.21
CA ASP A 65 16.25 9.94 22.07
C ASP A 65 15.16 9.02 21.50
N SER A 66 14.94 9.07 20.19
CA SER A 66 13.94 8.23 19.51
C SER A 66 14.37 6.76 19.48
N ALA A 67 15.65 6.49 19.37
CA ALA A 67 16.24 5.16 19.45
C ALA A 67 16.32 4.61 20.88
N LEU A 68 15.94 5.37 21.91
CA LEU A 68 16.02 4.99 23.34
C LEU A 68 17.46 4.69 23.83
N LEU A 69 18.46 5.32 23.22
CA LEU A 69 19.87 5.16 23.55
C LEU A 69 20.38 6.16 24.60
N THR A 70 19.49 6.87 25.25
CA THR A 70 19.85 7.85 26.27
C THR A 70 20.50 7.19 27.48
N ASN A 71 21.72 7.59 27.77
CA ASN A 71 22.49 7.21 28.94
C ASN A 71 23.09 8.46 29.59
N GLU A 72 22.52 8.91 30.66
CA GLU A 72 22.99 10.14 31.31
C GLU A 72 24.34 9.98 32.02
N SER A 73 25.20 10.98 31.82
CA SER A 73 26.32 11.42 32.68
C SER A 73 27.35 10.42 33.21
N CYS A 74 27.75 9.41 32.44
CA CYS A 74 28.93 8.60 32.73
C CYS A 74 30.09 8.94 31.79
N HIS A 75 31.30 8.46 32.12
CA HIS A 75 32.45 8.57 31.24
C HIS A 75 32.40 7.46 30.17
N ASN A 76 31.86 7.78 29.00
CA ASN A 76 31.85 6.87 27.87
C ASN A 76 33.17 6.95 27.09
N PHE A 77 33.71 5.80 26.71
CA PHE A 77 34.95 5.72 25.91
C PHE A 77 34.67 5.07 24.56
N GLY A 78 35.07 3.84 24.36
CA GLY A 78 34.85 3.12 23.14
C GLY A 78 33.41 2.59 22.98
N HIS A 79 33.04 2.30 21.77
CA HIS A 79 31.85 1.51 21.50
C HIS A 79 32.11 0.60 20.29
N SER A 80 31.36 -0.49 20.21
CA SER A 80 31.45 -1.45 19.13
C SER A 80 30.07 -1.90 18.73
N TRP A 81 29.81 -1.94 17.45
CA TRP A 81 28.57 -2.46 16.88
C TRP A 81 28.75 -3.94 16.53
N VAL A 82 27.67 -4.72 16.71
CA VAL A 82 27.66 -6.17 16.50
C VAL A 82 26.20 -6.63 16.35
N ASP A 83 25.96 -7.67 15.60
CA ASP A 83 24.72 -8.45 15.68
C ASP A 83 24.94 -9.59 16.69
N ILE A 84 24.62 -9.35 17.98
CA ILE A 84 24.99 -10.26 19.07
C ILE A 84 24.06 -11.47 19.19
N ASN A 85 22.83 -11.33 18.68
CA ASN A 85 21.77 -12.33 18.76
C ASN A 85 21.46 -12.99 17.41
N GLN A 86 22.18 -12.61 16.36
CA GLN A 86 22.04 -13.11 14.97
C GLN A 86 20.65 -12.88 14.36
N ASP A 87 20.00 -11.75 14.73
CA ASP A 87 18.70 -11.35 14.17
C ASP A 87 18.82 -10.43 12.95
N GLY A 88 20.07 -10.06 12.59
CA GLY A 88 20.40 -9.21 11.46
C GLY A 88 20.38 -7.72 11.75
N PHE A 89 19.97 -7.29 12.94
CA PHE A 89 20.01 -5.91 13.37
C PHE A 89 21.25 -5.66 14.23
N LEU A 90 21.89 -4.52 14.02
CA LEU A 90 23.09 -4.21 14.78
C LEU A 90 22.76 -3.70 16.17
N ASP A 91 23.40 -4.30 17.15
CA ASP A 91 23.41 -3.94 18.55
C ASP A 91 24.65 -3.10 18.86
N VAL A 92 24.66 -2.33 19.95
CA VAL A 92 25.80 -1.53 20.33
C VAL A 92 26.26 -1.82 21.77
N TYR A 93 27.53 -2.16 21.90
CA TYR A 93 28.21 -2.31 23.19
C TYR A 93 29.00 -1.04 23.51
N LEU A 94 28.73 -0.45 24.68
CA LEU A 94 29.31 0.81 25.13
C LEU A 94 30.24 0.60 26.31
N ASN A 95 31.53 0.92 26.10
CA ASN A 95 32.55 0.84 27.14
C ASN A 95 32.49 2.08 28.04
N ARG A 96 32.45 1.85 29.36
CA ARG A 96 32.39 2.89 30.38
C ARG A 96 33.62 2.89 31.26
N TYR A 97 34.11 4.11 31.49
CA TYR A 97 35.33 4.30 32.22
C TYR A 97 35.05 4.80 33.65
N PHE A 98 35.21 3.91 34.64
CA PHE A 98 34.86 4.20 36.02
C PHE A 98 35.96 5.01 36.71
N LEU A 99 35.74 6.27 37.01
CA LEU A 99 36.63 7.14 37.75
C LEU A 99 36.22 7.33 39.24
N GLY A 100 35.49 6.38 39.80
CA GLY A 100 34.99 6.46 41.19
C GLY A 100 33.85 7.44 41.36
N GLN A 101 33.11 7.73 40.31
CA GLN A 101 31.90 8.56 40.34
C GLN A 101 30.66 7.68 40.15
N ASP A 102 29.59 8.00 40.88
CA ASP A 102 28.29 7.31 40.70
C ASP A 102 27.63 7.82 39.43
N CYS A 103 27.44 6.95 38.45
CA CYS A 103 26.57 7.19 37.29
C CYS A 103 25.11 7.04 37.70
N THR A 104 24.22 7.88 37.17
CA THR A 104 22.86 8.03 37.73
C THR A 104 21.87 6.95 37.31
N ASP A 105 22.01 6.34 36.12
CA ASP A 105 20.97 5.47 35.57
C ASP A 105 21.30 3.97 35.61
N TYR A 106 22.41 3.58 35.01
CA TYR A 106 22.80 2.17 34.86
C TYR A 106 24.03 1.78 35.70
N GLY A 107 24.39 2.61 36.67
CA GLY A 107 25.68 2.42 37.38
C GLY A 107 26.88 2.80 36.51
N SER A 108 28.06 2.25 36.82
CA SER A 108 29.33 2.50 36.08
C SER A 108 29.73 1.31 35.21
N GLU A 109 28.88 0.31 35.07
CA GLU A 109 29.16 -0.89 34.30
C GLU A 109 29.02 -0.60 32.80
N ASN A 110 29.65 -1.40 31.95
CA ASN A 110 29.45 -1.33 30.49
C ASN A 110 28.01 -1.66 30.11
N LEU A 111 27.54 -1.12 28.99
CA LEU A 111 26.18 -1.28 28.52
C LEU A 111 26.16 -2.05 27.20
N LEU A 112 25.12 -2.87 27.05
CA LEU A 112 24.73 -3.48 25.80
C LEU A 112 23.31 -3.03 25.44
N PHE A 113 23.16 -2.25 24.39
CA PHE A 113 21.88 -1.88 23.82
C PHE A 113 21.55 -2.82 22.65
N VAL A 114 20.55 -3.69 22.87
CA VAL A 114 20.08 -4.64 21.84
C VAL A 114 18.97 -3.99 21.03
N ASN A 115 19.09 -4.06 19.72
CA ASN A 115 18.08 -3.56 18.80
C ASN A 115 16.80 -4.40 18.88
N ASN A 116 15.65 -3.73 18.94
CA ASN A 116 14.34 -4.39 19.01
C ASN A 116 13.75 -4.74 17.63
N GLY A 117 14.47 -4.47 16.54
CA GLY A 117 14.02 -4.67 15.16
C GLY A 117 13.13 -3.53 14.61
N ASP A 118 13.01 -2.42 15.35
CA ASP A 118 12.24 -1.23 14.97
C ASP A 118 13.03 0.07 15.16
N ASN A 119 14.37 -0.03 15.13
CA ASN A 119 15.34 1.05 15.36
C ASN A 119 15.29 1.65 16.79
N THR A 120 14.63 0.96 17.73
CA THR A 120 14.73 1.25 19.16
C THR A 120 15.57 0.20 19.86
N TYR A 121 16.15 0.55 21.01
CA TYR A 121 17.11 -0.30 21.71
C TYR A 121 16.68 -0.54 23.17
N THR A 122 17.09 -1.70 23.68
CA THR A 122 16.88 -2.09 25.08
C THR A 122 18.22 -2.48 25.71
N GLU A 123 18.58 -1.88 26.87
CA GLU A 123 19.79 -2.23 27.61
C GLU A 123 19.68 -3.64 28.21
N ARG A 124 20.67 -4.53 27.94
CA ARG A 124 20.69 -5.93 28.38
C ARG A 124 22.05 -6.49 28.81
N ALA A 125 23.06 -5.66 29.09
CA ALA A 125 24.41 -6.15 29.46
C ALA A 125 24.38 -7.13 30.64
N SER A 126 23.60 -6.83 31.67
CA SER A 126 23.45 -7.71 32.83
C SER A 126 22.74 -9.02 32.50
N GLU A 127 21.79 -9.01 31.56
CA GLU A 127 21.06 -10.22 31.13
C GLU A 127 22.01 -11.17 30.38
N TYR A 128 22.85 -10.60 29.49
CA TYR A 128 23.85 -11.36 28.74
C TYR A 128 25.08 -11.73 29.59
N GLY A 129 25.25 -11.12 30.78
CA GLY A 129 26.36 -11.39 31.68
C GLY A 129 27.67 -10.70 31.32
N ILE A 130 27.60 -9.60 30.52
CA ILE A 130 28.75 -8.89 29.96
C ILE A 130 28.89 -7.43 30.42
N SER A 131 28.30 -7.07 31.55
CA SER A 131 28.43 -5.71 32.08
C SER A 131 29.86 -5.36 32.58
N ASP A 132 30.74 -6.33 32.72
CA ASP A 132 32.16 -6.25 33.13
C ASP A 132 32.39 -5.51 34.45
N GLY A 133 31.33 -5.27 35.22
CA GLY A 133 31.45 -4.59 36.53
C GLY A 133 31.94 -3.14 36.43
N ASN A 134 32.35 -2.61 37.59
CA ASN A 134 32.86 -1.23 37.66
C ASN A 134 34.37 -1.17 37.32
N LYS A 135 34.73 -1.41 36.07
CA LYS A 135 36.13 -1.32 35.59
C LYS A 135 36.36 -0.03 34.80
N GLU A 136 37.58 0.17 34.40
CA GLU A 136 37.97 1.28 33.52
C GLU A 136 38.12 0.76 32.09
N SER A 137 37.03 0.51 31.41
CA SER A 137 37.01 -0.10 30.09
C SER A 137 37.22 0.94 28.97
N PHE A 138 38.19 0.70 28.08
CA PHE A 138 38.48 1.58 26.97
C PHE A 138 37.77 1.15 25.68
N GLN A 139 37.97 -0.08 25.26
CA GLN A 139 37.48 -0.58 23.98
C GLN A 139 37.13 -2.07 24.08
N SER A 140 36.20 -2.48 23.31
CA SER A 140 35.78 -3.86 23.11
C SER A 140 35.89 -4.27 21.64
N SER A 141 36.01 -5.58 21.40
CA SER A 141 35.97 -6.17 20.07
C SER A 141 35.23 -7.49 20.11
N PHE A 142 34.38 -7.70 19.13
CA PHE A 142 33.63 -8.95 18.96
C PHE A 142 34.23 -9.79 17.85
N TYR A 143 34.69 -10.99 18.17
CA TYR A 143 35.25 -11.95 17.22
C TYR A 143 35.16 -13.36 17.78
N ASP A 144 35.11 -14.37 16.95
CA ASP A 144 35.10 -15.77 17.35
C ASP A 144 36.52 -16.24 17.67
N TYR A 145 36.88 -16.33 18.96
CA TYR A 145 38.24 -16.64 19.37
C TYR A 145 38.57 -18.13 19.34
N ASP A 146 37.52 -18.99 19.54
CA ASP A 146 37.69 -20.45 19.64
C ASP A 146 37.15 -21.23 18.42
N LYS A 147 36.65 -20.50 17.41
CA LYS A 147 36.10 -21.02 16.15
C LYS A 147 34.84 -21.88 16.31
N ASP A 148 34.02 -21.53 17.28
CA ASP A 148 32.73 -22.19 17.49
C ASP A 148 31.59 -21.58 16.59
N GLY A 149 31.88 -20.52 15.87
CA GLY A 149 30.97 -19.83 14.95
C GLY A 149 30.16 -18.73 15.61
N LEU A 150 30.42 -18.41 16.89
CA LEU A 150 29.76 -17.34 17.62
C LEU A 150 30.76 -16.21 17.92
N LEU A 151 30.27 -14.98 17.88
CA LEU A 151 31.12 -13.84 18.24
C LEU A 151 31.25 -13.73 19.77
N ASP A 152 32.46 -13.73 20.23
CA ASP A 152 32.87 -13.56 21.63
C ASP A 152 33.26 -12.11 21.88
N LEU A 153 33.32 -11.69 23.13
CA LEU A 153 33.61 -10.32 23.51
C LEU A 153 34.95 -10.20 24.28
N HIS A 154 35.92 -9.52 23.72
CA HIS A 154 37.13 -9.13 24.41
C HIS A 154 37.11 -7.64 24.79
N ILE A 155 37.39 -7.34 26.07
CA ILE A 155 37.39 -5.97 26.62
C ILE A 155 38.78 -5.67 27.20
N ILE A 156 39.34 -4.54 26.81
CA ILE A 156 40.57 -4.02 27.46
C ILE A 156 40.21 -3.05 28.57
N ASN A 157 40.85 -3.25 29.70
CA ASN A 157 40.67 -2.46 30.90
C ASN A 157 41.98 -1.77 31.33
N ASP A 158 41.83 -0.59 31.90
CA ASP A 158 42.95 0.26 32.29
C ASP A 158 43.37 0.04 33.76
N ARG A 159 44.60 0.40 34.08
CA ARG A 159 45.18 0.53 35.42
C ARG A 159 45.25 -0.76 36.22
N ILE A 160 44.35 -0.89 37.22
CA ILE A 160 44.33 -1.98 38.20
C ILE A 160 43.39 -3.11 37.84
N TYR A 161 42.70 -2.99 36.73
CA TYR A 161 41.72 -3.95 36.28
C TYR A 161 42.32 -4.89 35.24
N GLU A 162 41.98 -6.16 35.34
CA GLU A 162 42.29 -7.15 34.31
C GLU A 162 41.42 -7.00 33.08
N ASN A 163 42.00 -7.30 31.91
CA ASN A 163 41.24 -7.46 30.67
C ASN A 163 40.25 -8.64 30.79
N SER A 164 39.16 -8.60 30.01
CA SER A 164 38.10 -9.60 30.09
C SER A 164 37.86 -10.23 28.71
N LEU A 165 37.65 -11.55 28.71
CA LEU A 165 37.13 -12.30 27.56
C LEU A 165 35.88 -13.06 27.99
N TYR A 166 34.81 -12.78 27.29
CA TYR A 166 33.49 -13.40 27.49
C TYR A 166 33.17 -14.26 26.32
N ARG A 167 33.04 -15.58 26.54
CA ARG A 167 32.68 -16.55 25.52
C ARG A 167 31.18 -16.57 25.33
N ASN A 168 30.69 -16.44 24.09
CA ASN A 168 29.29 -16.59 23.73
C ASN A 168 28.90 -18.08 23.82
N THR A 169 27.84 -18.40 24.55
CA THR A 169 27.36 -19.79 24.71
C THR A 169 26.34 -20.20 23.66
N GLY A 170 25.87 -19.29 22.81
CA GLY A 170 24.75 -19.51 21.89
C GLY A 170 23.39 -19.68 22.59
N LEU A 171 23.34 -19.47 23.92
CA LEU A 171 22.13 -19.63 24.75
C LEU A 171 21.57 -18.30 25.26
N GLY A 172 22.04 -17.17 24.67
CA GLY A 172 21.64 -15.82 25.09
C GLY A 172 22.36 -15.29 26.31
N TYR A 173 23.49 -15.86 26.69
CA TYR A 173 24.38 -15.36 27.73
C TYR A 173 25.84 -15.73 27.43
N PHE A 174 26.77 -15.00 28.05
CA PHE A 174 28.21 -15.19 27.91
C PHE A 174 28.82 -15.75 29.21
N GLU A 175 29.90 -16.49 29.04
CA GLU A 175 30.72 -17.00 30.16
C GLU A 175 32.04 -16.23 30.24
N ASP A 176 32.42 -15.74 31.44
CA ASP A 176 33.72 -15.16 31.66
C ASP A 176 34.80 -16.26 31.63
N VAL A 177 35.64 -16.23 30.59
CA VAL A 177 36.74 -17.16 30.37
C VAL A 177 38.12 -16.50 30.49
N SER A 178 38.16 -15.27 30.98
CA SER A 178 39.37 -14.41 31.03
C SER A 178 40.59 -15.11 31.65
N GLU A 179 40.41 -15.79 32.79
CA GLU A 179 41.47 -16.52 33.48
C GLU A 179 41.89 -17.78 32.73
N SER A 180 40.91 -18.58 32.26
CA SER A 180 41.20 -19.82 31.54
C SER A 180 41.81 -19.58 30.17
N ALA A 181 41.37 -18.51 29.50
CA ALA A 181 41.92 -18.08 28.21
C ALA A 181 43.24 -17.33 28.33
N GLY A 182 43.71 -16.96 29.56
CA GLY A 182 44.99 -16.31 29.75
C GLY A 182 45.06 -14.84 29.34
N VAL A 183 43.91 -14.15 29.23
CA VAL A 183 43.86 -12.72 28.84
C VAL A 183 43.74 -11.77 30.02
N ASN A 184 43.55 -12.28 31.25
CA ASN A 184 43.28 -11.51 32.46
C ASN A 184 44.52 -10.75 32.99
N LEU A 185 45.21 -10.06 32.08
CA LEU A 185 46.39 -9.26 32.43
C LEU A 185 45.99 -7.93 33.07
N VAL A 186 46.58 -7.58 34.19
CA VAL A 186 46.42 -6.25 34.81
C VAL A 186 47.45 -5.29 34.22
N GLN A 187 47.00 -4.45 33.30
CA GLN A 187 47.84 -3.54 32.53
C GLN A 187 47.14 -2.20 32.30
N ASP A 188 47.87 -1.16 31.95
CA ASP A 188 47.28 0.07 31.43
C ASP A 188 47.00 -0.11 29.93
N ALA A 189 46.05 -1.01 29.59
CA ALA A 189 45.77 -1.37 28.19
C ALA A 189 44.95 -0.30 27.51
N MET A 190 45.37 0.14 26.28
CA MET A 190 44.75 1.26 25.57
C MET A 190 44.07 0.87 24.25
N THR A 191 44.65 -0.08 23.50
CA THR A 191 44.04 -0.53 22.22
C THR A 191 43.70 -2.01 22.27
N ASN A 192 42.60 -2.36 21.61
CA ASN A 192 42.18 -3.75 21.41
C ASN A 192 42.34 -4.10 19.91
N THR A 193 43.50 -4.66 19.55
CA THR A 193 43.85 -4.94 18.14
C THR A 193 43.86 -6.44 17.93
N ILE A 194 42.91 -6.90 17.14
CA ILE A 194 42.65 -8.33 16.86
C ILE A 194 43.08 -8.65 15.43
N PHE A 195 43.93 -9.65 15.26
CA PHE A 195 44.44 -10.09 13.95
C PHE A 195 45.23 -11.41 14.09
N ASP A 196 45.50 -12.06 12.99
CA ASP A 196 46.29 -13.30 12.89
C ASP A 196 47.71 -12.94 12.50
N PHE A 197 48.61 -12.79 13.50
CA PHE A 197 49.98 -12.32 13.24
C PHE A 197 50.91 -13.41 12.72
N ASN A 198 50.71 -14.68 13.14
CA ASN A 198 51.54 -15.82 12.81
C ASN A 198 51.00 -16.63 11.63
N LEU A 199 49.85 -16.24 11.08
CA LEU A 199 49.16 -16.86 9.94
C LEU A 199 48.79 -18.33 10.20
N ASP A 200 48.36 -18.65 11.42
CA ASP A 200 47.95 -19.98 11.84
C ASP A 200 46.41 -20.16 11.72
N GLY A 201 45.70 -19.10 11.36
CA GLY A 201 44.29 -19.07 11.13
C GLY A 201 43.47 -18.79 12.41
N PHE A 202 44.09 -18.41 13.52
CA PHE A 202 43.43 -17.97 14.73
C PHE A 202 43.69 -16.49 14.98
N HIS A 203 42.74 -15.83 15.64
CA HIS A 203 42.94 -14.45 16.04
C HIS A 203 43.83 -14.32 17.25
N ASP A 204 44.83 -13.46 17.15
CA ASP A 204 45.75 -13.03 18.20
C ASP A 204 45.33 -11.64 18.67
N ILE A 205 45.87 -11.22 19.83
CA ILE A 205 45.56 -9.94 20.45
C ILE A 205 46.82 -9.13 20.64
N TYR A 206 46.82 -7.90 20.12
CA TYR A 206 47.84 -6.92 20.46
C TYR A 206 47.20 -5.76 21.20
N PHE A 207 47.79 -5.39 22.34
CA PHE A 207 47.39 -4.18 23.04
C PHE A 207 48.56 -3.30 23.41
N THR A 208 48.38 -2.01 23.26
CA THR A 208 49.35 -1.00 23.70
C THR A 208 49.22 -0.79 25.18
N ASN A 209 50.28 -0.33 25.77
CA ASN A 209 50.38 -0.16 27.19
C ASN A 209 51.23 1.07 27.54
N THR A 210 51.32 1.41 28.79
CA THR A 210 52.12 2.51 29.31
C THR A 210 53.51 2.06 29.79
N TRP A 211 54.41 3.02 29.86
CA TRP A 211 55.71 2.78 30.47
C TRP A 211 55.55 2.41 31.96
N PRO A 212 56.33 1.45 32.55
CA PRO A 212 57.45 0.71 31.96
C PRO A 212 57.09 -0.68 31.41
N ASN A 213 55.84 -1.06 31.37
CA ASN A 213 55.43 -2.44 31.13
C ASN A 213 55.64 -2.87 29.68
N GLY A 214 55.37 -1.95 28.72
CA GLY A 214 55.47 -2.24 27.28
C GLY A 214 54.23 -2.87 26.67
N ASN A 215 54.16 -2.85 25.36
CA ASN A 215 53.04 -3.41 24.60
C ASN A 215 53.08 -4.93 24.59
N HIS A 216 51.90 -5.60 24.61
CA HIS A 216 51.83 -7.05 24.66
C HIS A 216 51.25 -7.63 23.36
N LEU A 217 51.70 -8.84 23.01
CA LEU A 217 51.22 -9.64 21.93
C LEU A 217 50.87 -11.03 22.48
N LEU A 218 49.56 -11.32 22.49
CA LEU A 218 49.00 -12.60 22.93
C LEU A 218 48.69 -13.48 21.74
N ALA A 219 49.41 -14.59 21.58
CA ALA A 219 49.13 -15.56 20.52
C ALA A 219 48.18 -16.65 21.03
N TYR A 220 47.14 -16.93 20.28
CA TYR A 220 46.23 -18.03 20.60
C TYR A 220 46.83 -19.40 20.32
N ASN A 221 46.74 -20.30 21.27
CA ASN A 221 47.22 -21.67 21.14
C ASN A 221 46.00 -22.63 21.14
N PRO A 222 45.61 -23.21 19.96
CA PRO A 222 44.44 -24.07 19.87
C PRO A 222 44.56 -25.40 20.61
N GLU A 223 45.82 -25.83 20.98
CA GLU A 223 46.01 -27.06 21.75
C GLU A 223 45.63 -26.85 23.22
N THR A 224 45.95 -25.67 23.78
CA THR A 224 45.64 -25.31 25.17
C THR A 224 44.33 -24.54 25.30
N GLN A 225 43.74 -24.07 24.19
CA GLN A 225 42.58 -23.17 24.11
C GLN A 225 42.78 -21.90 24.92
N SER A 226 43.98 -21.33 24.87
CA SER A 226 44.36 -20.16 25.65
C SER A 226 45.42 -19.34 24.89
N TYR A 227 45.52 -18.08 25.28
CA TYR A 227 46.50 -17.15 24.78
C TYR A 227 47.85 -17.27 25.51
N GLU A 228 48.94 -17.17 24.77
CA GLU A 228 50.31 -17.16 25.30
C GLU A 228 50.92 -15.77 25.04
N ASP A 229 51.44 -15.12 26.10
CA ASP A 229 52.07 -13.81 25.97
C ASP A 229 53.47 -13.90 25.39
N HIS A 230 53.69 -13.31 24.21
CA HIS A 230 54.98 -13.26 23.51
C HIS A 230 55.86 -12.08 23.94
N PHE A 231 55.42 -11.26 24.89
CA PHE A 231 56.25 -10.21 25.49
C PHE A 231 57.31 -10.85 26.41
N PRO A 232 58.61 -10.42 26.36
CA PRO A 232 59.17 -9.36 25.51
C PRO A 232 59.91 -9.86 24.25
N ASN A 233 59.42 -10.90 23.57
CA ASN A 233 60.17 -11.54 22.49
C ASN A 233 59.47 -11.45 21.15
N SER A 234 58.43 -10.65 21.02
CA SER A 234 57.69 -10.50 19.78
C SER A 234 58.38 -9.66 18.71
N GLY A 235 59.28 -8.76 19.14
CA GLY A 235 59.88 -7.76 18.28
C GLY A 235 59.01 -6.52 18.02
N ALA A 236 57.76 -6.54 18.50
CA ALA A 236 56.83 -5.40 18.46
C ALA A 236 56.73 -4.67 19.80
N GLU A 237 57.72 -4.87 20.66
CA GLU A 237 57.77 -4.21 21.96
C GLU A 237 58.03 -2.71 21.82
N SER A 238 57.21 -1.93 22.50
CA SER A 238 57.45 -0.53 22.75
C SER A 238 57.32 -0.26 24.23
N TYR A 239 58.33 0.38 24.79
CA TYR A 239 58.33 0.79 26.21
C TYR A 239 57.98 2.28 26.35
N SER A 240 57.25 2.83 25.40
CA SER A 240 56.72 4.19 25.39
C SER A 240 55.25 4.18 25.78
N PHE A 241 54.70 5.36 26.03
CA PHE A 241 53.25 5.51 26.02
C PHE A 241 52.76 5.35 24.59
N ASN A 242 51.92 4.35 24.34
CA ASN A 242 51.29 4.12 23.07
C ASN A 242 49.76 4.05 23.25
N TRP A 243 49.03 4.68 22.35
CA TRP A 243 47.58 4.70 22.38
C TRP A 243 46.97 3.73 21.35
N GLY A 244 46.96 4.08 20.09
CA GLY A 244 46.42 3.25 19.04
C GLY A 244 47.40 2.28 18.43
N ALA A 245 46.94 1.14 17.98
CA ALA A 245 47.65 0.23 17.11
C ALA A 245 46.68 -0.38 16.09
N ILE A 246 47.20 -0.68 14.89
CA ILE A 246 46.38 -1.20 13.80
C ILE A 246 47.13 -2.27 13.02
N PRO A 247 46.50 -3.42 12.71
CA PRO A 247 47.12 -4.43 11.86
C PRO A 247 47.05 -3.96 10.39
N ILE A 248 48.11 -4.13 9.63
CA ILE A 248 48.23 -3.65 8.27
C ILE A 248 49.25 -4.49 7.48
N ASP A 249 48.86 -5.01 6.32
CA ASP A 249 49.86 -5.50 5.35
C ASP A 249 50.29 -4.32 4.45
N TYR A 250 51.20 -3.48 4.93
CA TYR A 250 51.52 -2.23 4.24
C TYR A 250 52.28 -2.45 2.94
N ASP A 251 52.95 -3.58 2.78
CA ASP A 251 53.75 -3.83 1.59
C ASP A 251 53.22 -4.99 0.73
N ASN A 252 51.98 -5.46 1.01
CA ASN A 252 51.31 -6.56 0.35
C ASN A 252 52.09 -7.88 0.28
N ASP A 253 52.87 -8.19 1.38
CA ASP A 253 53.68 -9.40 1.41
C ASP A 253 53.01 -10.61 2.12
N LYS A 254 51.72 -10.43 2.50
CA LYS A 254 50.83 -11.37 3.21
C LYS A 254 51.03 -11.42 4.73
N ASN A 255 52.21 -10.99 5.25
CA ASN A 255 52.39 -10.91 6.69
C ASN A 255 51.68 -9.66 7.21
N ILE A 256 50.93 -9.79 8.31
CA ILE A 256 50.23 -8.66 8.89
C ILE A 256 51.22 -7.88 9.80
N ASP A 257 51.52 -6.67 9.40
CA ASP A 257 52.36 -5.73 10.08
C ASP A 257 51.58 -4.94 11.15
N LEU A 258 52.26 -4.10 11.94
CA LEU A 258 51.63 -3.23 12.94
C LEU A 258 52.06 -1.77 12.78
N ALA A 259 51.08 -0.85 12.68
CA ALA A 259 51.29 0.57 12.86
C ALA A 259 50.84 0.99 14.25
N VAL A 260 51.70 1.66 15.03
CA VAL A 260 51.46 2.02 16.43
C VAL A 260 51.63 3.50 16.62
N SER A 261 50.64 4.18 17.26
CA SER A 261 50.71 5.62 17.53
C SER A 261 51.67 5.94 18.71
N GLY A 262 52.47 6.98 18.54
CA GLY A 262 53.37 7.49 19.57
C GLY A 262 52.63 8.36 20.58
N GLY A 263 52.79 8.04 21.88
CA GLY A 263 52.08 8.71 22.96
C GLY A 263 52.93 9.71 23.74
N ALA A 264 52.36 10.30 24.79
CA ALA A 264 53.00 11.29 25.64
C ALA A 264 54.05 10.65 26.59
N GLY A 265 55.00 11.45 27.11
CA GLY A 265 55.84 11.12 28.24
C GLY A 265 57.21 10.49 27.92
N CYS A 266 57.53 10.22 26.70
CA CYS A 266 58.79 9.56 26.28
C CYS A 266 59.96 10.52 26.01
N GLY A 267 59.83 11.80 26.29
CA GLY A 267 60.92 12.80 26.05
C GLY A 267 61.12 13.04 24.54
N THR A 268 62.36 12.88 24.06
CA THR A 268 62.68 12.93 22.62
C THR A 268 62.55 11.52 22.05
N GLY A 269 61.45 11.14 21.46
CA GLY A 269 61.26 9.80 20.83
C GLY A 269 59.87 9.20 20.85
N CYS A 270 58.81 9.98 21.03
CA CYS A 270 57.41 9.55 20.91
C CYS A 270 56.97 9.57 19.47
N ASN A 271 57.62 8.81 18.61
CA ASN A 271 57.25 8.74 17.20
C ASN A 271 56.21 7.64 16.97
N ASN A 272 55.35 7.81 16.00
CA ASN A 272 54.60 6.72 15.42
C ASN A 272 55.56 5.64 14.91
N MET A 273 55.17 4.40 15.03
CA MET A 273 56.03 3.25 14.72
C MET A 273 55.36 2.34 13.71
N LEU A 274 56.15 1.81 12.80
CA LEU A 274 55.74 0.72 11.94
C LEU A 274 56.60 -0.50 12.26
N PHE A 275 55.97 -1.58 12.63
CA PHE A 275 56.61 -2.85 12.89
C PHE A 275 56.32 -3.82 11.73
N LYS A 276 57.37 -4.15 10.97
CA LYS A 276 57.29 -5.14 9.92
C LYS A 276 57.26 -6.56 10.47
N ASN A 277 56.29 -7.34 10.14
CA ASN A 277 56.22 -8.77 10.42
C ASN A 277 57.07 -9.57 9.41
N ASN A 278 57.95 -10.41 9.93
CA ASN A 278 58.82 -11.28 9.12
C ASN A 278 58.41 -12.77 9.19
N GLY A 279 57.19 -13.06 9.64
CA GLY A 279 56.62 -14.36 9.85
C GLY A 279 56.46 -14.72 11.34
N ASP A 280 57.54 -14.77 12.11
CA ASP A 280 57.49 -15.13 13.53
C ASP A 280 57.86 -13.94 14.46
N LEU A 281 58.47 -12.92 13.92
CA LEU A 281 58.98 -11.78 14.70
C LEU A 281 58.81 -10.47 13.94
N PHE A 282 58.43 -9.45 14.71
CA PHE A 282 58.40 -8.10 14.19
C PHE A 282 59.76 -7.42 14.20
N THR A 283 59.95 -6.46 13.34
CA THR A 283 61.13 -5.58 13.32
C THR A 283 60.63 -4.17 13.09
N GLN A 284 60.99 -3.25 13.98
CA GLN A 284 60.65 -1.84 13.76
C GLN A 284 61.36 -1.32 12.52
N THR A 285 60.61 -0.73 11.61
CA THR A 285 61.18 -0.10 10.41
C THR A 285 61.78 1.25 10.77
N PRO A 286 62.98 1.57 10.31
CA PRO A 286 63.61 2.85 10.61
C PRO A 286 63.02 3.94 9.68
N ASP A 287 62.65 5.08 10.23
CA ASP A 287 62.37 6.35 9.55
C ASP A 287 61.12 6.40 8.62
N ASP A 288 60.12 5.50 8.74
CA ASP A 288 58.96 5.49 7.86
C ASP A 288 57.94 6.60 8.14
N PHE A 289 57.89 7.10 9.36
CA PHE A 289 57.06 8.24 9.74
C PHE A 289 57.92 9.46 10.09
N ASN A 290 57.48 10.64 9.69
CA ASN A 290 58.14 11.88 10.05
C ASN A 290 58.31 11.99 11.56
N GLN A 291 59.52 12.29 12.02
CA GLN A 291 59.87 12.38 13.42
C GLN A 291 59.33 13.65 14.07
N GLU A 292 58.04 13.87 13.96
CA GLU A 292 57.37 14.94 14.68
C GLU A 292 57.11 14.50 16.12
N THR A 293 57.30 15.38 17.06
CA THR A 293 57.11 15.13 18.50
C THR A 293 55.66 15.27 18.93
N ALA A 294 54.73 15.08 18.01
CA ALA A 294 53.29 15.07 18.30
C ALA A 294 52.89 13.84 19.10
N VAL A 295 51.98 14.03 20.04
CA VAL A 295 51.29 12.91 20.65
C VAL A 295 50.19 12.48 19.70
N SER A 296 50.20 11.25 19.22
CA SER A 296 49.20 10.64 18.41
C SER A 296 48.32 9.69 19.23
N TYR A 297 47.02 9.77 19.07
CA TYR A 297 46.04 8.92 19.75
C TYR A 297 45.51 7.81 18.84
N GLY A 298 44.46 8.05 18.11
CA GLY A 298 43.86 7.10 17.20
C GLY A 298 44.65 6.95 15.90
N VAL A 299 44.61 5.76 15.33
CA VAL A 299 45.15 5.44 14.01
C VAL A 299 44.08 4.66 13.25
N ALA A 300 43.94 4.93 11.95
CA ALA A 300 43.03 4.21 11.07
C ALA A 300 43.67 3.99 9.69
N LYS A 301 43.21 2.95 8.97
CA LYS A 301 43.68 2.60 7.63
C LYS A 301 42.56 2.66 6.60
N GLY A 302 42.96 2.97 5.37
CA GLY A 302 42.09 2.94 4.20
C GLY A 302 42.94 3.03 2.94
N ASP A 303 42.36 2.90 1.78
CA ASP A 303 43.05 3.11 0.49
C ASP A 303 42.52 4.42 -0.11
N PHE A 304 43.18 5.54 0.22
CA PHE A 304 42.69 6.87 -0.11
C PHE A 304 42.88 7.24 -1.58
N ASN A 305 43.84 6.59 -2.28
CA ASN A 305 44.18 6.83 -3.68
C ASN A 305 43.73 5.70 -4.63
N SER A 306 43.09 4.66 -4.07
CA SER A 306 42.57 3.47 -4.79
C SER A 306 43.64 2.65 -5.52
N ASP A 307 44.90 2.63 -5.01
CA ASP A 307 46.02 1.91 -5.63
C ASP A 307 46.19 0.46 -5.14
N GLY A 308 45.37 0.04 -4.16
CA GLY A 308 45.37 -1.32 -3.60
C GLY A 308 46.41 -1.53 -2.49
N PHE A 309 46.92 -0.47 -1.91
CA PHE A 309 47.76 -0.48 -0.72
C PHE A 309 47.06 0.32 0.37
N TYR A 310 47.23 -0.13 1.61
CA TYR A 310 46.69 0.64 2.74
C TYR A 310 47.50 1.90 2.96
N ASP A 311 46.79 3.01 3.09
CA ASP A 311 47.24 4.30 3.61
C ASP A 311 46.89 4.41 5.09
N LEU A 312 47.51 5.32 5.80
CA LEU A 312 47.33 5.51 7.24
C LEU A 312 46.96 6.95 7.57
N THR A 313 46.14 7.11 8.62
CA THR A 313 45.92 8.41 9.25
C THR A 313 46.17 8.33 10.74
N PHE A 314 46.82 9.35 11.32
CA PHE A 314 47.05 9.49 12.76
C PHE A 314 46.39 10.76 13.28
N LEU A 315 45.60 10.61 14.33
CA LEU A 315 44.98 11.73 15.03
C LEU A 315 45.93 12.27 16.07
N ASN A 316 46.43 13.49 15.88
CA ASN A 316 47.39 14.14 16.74
C ASN A 316 46.73 15.08 17.75
N GLU A 317 47.34 15.20 18.94
CA GLU A 317 46.97 16.18 19.96
C GLU A 317 47.20 17.62 19.46
N ALA A 318 46.29 18.51 19.78
CA ALA A 318 46.49 19.93 19.49
C ALA A 318 47.77 20.48 20.15
N PRO A 319 48.58 21.31 19.49
CA PRO A 319 48.23 22.10 18.29
C PRO A 319 48.55 21.41 16.94
N TYR A 320 48.91 20.16 16.94
CA TYR A 320 49.31 19.44 15.73
C TYR A 320 48.06 19.03 14.90
N ASN A 321 48.25 18.93 13.58
CA ASN A 321 47.22 18.49 12.68
C ASN A 321 47.17 16.95 12.62
N THR A 322 46.01 16.38 12.24
CA THR A 322 45.90 15.00 11.79
C THR A 322 46.85 14.79 10.60
N GLU A 323 47.59 13.71 10.61
CA GLU A 323 48.50 13.32 9.54
C GLU A 323 47.90 12.21 8.68
N VAL A 324 48.07 12.32 7.35
CA VAL A 324 47.69 11.30 6.40
C VAL A 324 48.98 10.85 5.67
N TYR A 325 49.25 9.58 5.70
CA TYR A 325 50.39 8.95 5.04
C TYR A 325 49.89 8.14 3.86
N ILE A 326 50.22 8.57 2.66
CA ILE A 326 49.91 7.82 1.44
C ILE A 326 51.06 6.83 1.19
N ASN A 327 50.70 5.57 1.06
CA ASN A 327 51.63 4.48 0.77
C ASN A 327 52.27 4.68 -0.61
N ALA A 328 53.57 4.45 -0.69
CA ALA A 328 54.30 4.62 -1.95
C ALA A 328 54.05 3.50 -2.98
N ALA A 329 53.23 2.53 -2.63
CA ALA A 329 52.93 1.32 -3.39
C ALA A 329 54.17 0.59 -3.94
N ASN A 330 54.00 -0.65 -4.26
CA ASN A 330 55.08 -1.46 -4.90
C ASN A 330 54.45 -2.32 -6.03
N ASN A 331 55.13 -3.30 -6.53
CA ASN A 331 54.69 -4.15 -7.62
C ASN A 331 54.09 -5.49 -7.18
N LYS A 332 53.74 -5.64 -5.91
CA LYS A 332 53.09 -6.85 -5.39
C LYS A 332 51.60 -6.86 -5.71
N ASN A 333 51.08 -8.06 -5.83
CA ASN A 333 49.69 -8.29 -6.12
C ASN A 333 48.82 -8.08 -4.87
N TRP A 334 47.55 -7.69 -5.12
CA TRP A 334 46.53 -7.47 -4.11
C TRP A 334 45.14 -7.79 -4.66
N LEU A 335 44.14 -7.98 -3.80
CA LEU A 335 42.73 -7.86 -4.12
C LEU A 335 42.02 -7.17 -2.96
N LYS A 336 40.80 -6.61 -3.26
CA LYS A 336 39.94 -6.01 -2.25
C LYS A 336 38.70 -6.87 -2.07
N VAL A 337 38.21 -6.93 -0.84
CA VAL A 337 36.94 -7.60 -0.51
C VAL A 337 36.03 -6.68 0.29
N ASN A 338 34.75 -6.71 -0.06
CA ASN A 338 33.67 -6.09 0.68
C ASN A 338 32.62 -7.17 0.96
N PHE A 339 31.92 -7.03 2.06
CA PHE A 339 30.88 -7.96 2.49
C PHE A 339 29.57 -7.22 2.71
N SER A 340 28.46 -7.81 2.29
CA SER A 340 27.15 -7.27 2.56
C SER A 340 26.16 -8.39 2.93
N GLY A 341 25.46 -8.23 4.04
CA GLY A 341 24.38 -9.12 4.44
C GLY A 341 23.23 -9.12 3.43
N SER A 342 22.40 -10.12 3.50
CA SER A 342 21.27 -10.29 2.59
C SER A 342 19.99 -9.60 3.07
N CYS A 343 19.72 -9.67 4.37
CA CYS A 343 18.53 -9.09 5.01
C CYS A 343 18.82 -7.72 5.61
N ASN A 344 19.87 -7.67 6.37
CA ASN A 344 20.29 -6.55 7.20
C ASN A 344 21.81 -6.58 7.25
N ASN A 345 22.39 -5.69 8.08
CA ASN A 345 23.84 -5.65 8.23
C ASN A 345 24.58 -5.47 6.88
N TYR A 346 24.17 -4.44 6.15
CA TYR A 346 24.57 -4.21 4.76
C TYR A 346 26.08 -4.07 4.56
N PHE A 347 26.82 -3.69 5.60
CA PHE A 347 28.28 -3.59 5.57
C PHE A 347 29.01 -4.81 6.16
N GLY A 348 28.28 -5.88 6.48
CA GLY A 348 28.84 -7.16 6.92
C GLY A 348 29.55 -7.10 8.25
N VAL A 349 29.11 -6.24 9.17
CA VAL A 349 29.71 -6.14 10.51
C VAL A 349 29.62 -7.48 11.24
N GLY A 350 30.74 -7.97 11.79
CA GLY A 350 30.84 -9.27 12.44
C GLY A 350 31.10 -10.45 11.48
N VAL A 351 31.06 -10.23 10.18
CA VAL A 351 31.45 -11.27 9.21
C VAL A 351 32.91 -11.66 9.45
N GLN A 352 33.14 -12.94 9.59
CA GLN A 352 34.47 -13.52 9.61
C GLN A 352 34.79 -14.18 8.29
N TYR A 353 36.02 -14.05 7.85
CA TYR A 353 36.46 -14.74 6.66
C TYR A 353 37.88 -15.25 6.77
N GLU A 354 38.09 -16.44 6.24
CA GLU A 354 39.40 -17.07 6.11
C GLU A 354 39.77 -17.12 4.63
N TYR A 355 40.97 -16.71 4.30
CA TYR A 355 41.48 -16.88 2.96
C TYR A 355 42.76 -17.76 2.94
N PHE A 356 42.77 -18.64 1.94
CA PHE A 356 43.84 -19.58 1.74
C PHE A 356 44.66 -19.23 0.48
N ILE A 357 45.96 -19.04 0.65
CA ILE A 357 46.84 -18.67 -0.43
C ILE A 357 48.18 -19.37 -0.28
N ASN A 358 48.48 -20.27 -1.25
CA ASN A 358 49.76 -20.96 -1.33
C ASN A 358 50.21 -21.66 -0.02
N GLY A 359 49.26 -22.34 0.63
CA GLY A 359 49.52 -23.15 1.84
C GLY A 359 49.42 -22.39 3.17
N VAL A 360 48.99 -21.12 3.13
CA VAL A 360 48.79 -20.29 4.33
C VAL A 360 47.33 -19.92 4.45
N THR A 361 46.78 -20.09 5.65
CA THR A 361 45.43 -19.60 6.01
C THR A 361 45.58 -18.37 6.87
N THR A 362 44.76 -17.36 6.61
CA THR A 362 44.67 -16.15 7.42
C THR A 362 43.22 -15.85 7.73
N VAL A 363 42.89 -15.52 8.95
CA VAL A 363 41.56 -15.14 9.41
C VAL A 363 41.44 -13.62 9.63
N ASN A 364 40.27 -13.08 9.31
CA ASN A 364 39.93 -11.69 9.56
C ASN A 364 38.48 -11.56 9.98
N THR A 365 38.14 -10.45 10.63
CA THR A 365 36.76 -10.08 11.01
C THR A 365 36.49 -8.64 10.55
N VAL A 366 35.24 -8.36 10.14
CA VAL A 366 34.76 -7.02 9.80
C VAL A 366 34.25 -6.34 11.07
N PHE A 367 34.98 -5.31 11.52
CA PHE A 367 34.68 -4.59 12.75
C PHE A 367 34.00 -3.25 12.50
N ALA A 368 33.07 -2.88 13.37
CA ALA A 368 32.52 -1.54 13.51
C ALA A 368 32.83 -1.01 14.90
N GLY A 369 33.96 -0.29 15.03
CA GLY A 369 34.54 0.14 16.28
C GLY A 369 35.54 -0.88 16.84
N THR A 370 36.84 -0.54 16.76
CA THR A 370 37.96 -1.40 17.19
C THR A 370 39.20 -0.53 17.49
N ASN A 371 40.34 -1.16 17.69
CA ASN A 371 41.64 -0.52 17.96
C ASN A 371 41.56 0.45 19.13
N PHE A 372 41.98 1.71 18.99
CA PHE A 372 41.83 2.73 20.01
C PHE A 372 40.81 3.77 19.55
N LEU A 373 39.54 3.58 20.00
CA LEU A 373 38.44 4.52 19.81
C LEU A 373 38.23 4.93 18.32
N SER A 374 38.53 4.04 17.39
CA SER A 374 38.55 4.31 15.95
C SER A 374 37.87 3.20 15.15
N GLN A 375 37.78 3.40 13.85
CA GLN A 375 37.25 2.45 12.91
C GLN A 375 38.06 2.46 11.62
N ASP A 376 38.30 1.27 11.08
CA ASP A 376 38.92 1.07 9.78
C ASP A 376 37.90 1.09 8.63
N SER A 377 38.40 1.14 7.40
CA SER A 377 37.58 0.93 6.21
C SER A 377 36.89 -0.46 6.23
N TYR A 378 35.64 -0.53 5.84
CA TYR A 378 34.94 -1.80 5.57
C TYR A 378 35.48 -2.56 4.35
N THR A 379 36.24 -1.89 3.49
CA THR A 379 37.00 -2.53 2.40
C THR A 379 38.30 -3.11 2.92
N HIS A 380 38.44 -4.43 2.86
CA HIS A 380 39.69 -5.08 3.25
C HIS A 380 40.58 -5.32 2.03
N ILE A 381 41.87 -5.06 2.17
CA ILE A 381 42.91 -5.34 1.17
C ILE A 381 43.69 -6.58 1.60
N LEU A 382 43.73 -7.56 0.71
CA LEU A 382 44.48 -8.79 0.93
C LEU A 382 45.74 -8.76 0.08
N GLY A 383 46.91 -8.67 0.72
CA GLY A 383 48.21 -8.76 0.05
C GLY A 383 48.44 -10.14 -0.50
N MET A 384 48.94 -10.22 -1.72
CA MET A 384 49.17 -11.51 -2.42
C MET A 384 50.60 -11.74 -2.79
N ARG A 385 51.54 -10.84 -2.38
CA ARG A 385 52.90 -10.90 -2.79
C ARG A 385 53.10 -10.98 -4.31
N ASN A 386 53.47 -12.15 -4.85
CA ASN A 386 53.53 -12.43 -6.30
C ASN A 386 52.59 -13.57 -6.71
N ASP A 387 51.74 -14.01 -5.82
CA ASP A 387 50.79 -15.09 -6.10
C ASP A 387 49.73 -14.60 -7.14
N THR A 388 49.33 -15.46 -8.01
CA THR A 388 48.45 -15.13 -9.17
C THR A 388 46.95 -15.34 -8.89
N SER A 389 46.63 -15.91 -7.73
CA SER A 389 45.25 -16.08 -7.24
C SER A 389 45.29 -16.33 -5.75
N ILE A 390 44.19 -15.97 -5.07
CA ILE A 390 43.84 -16.58 -3.81
C ILE A 390 43.15 -17.90 -4.14
N ASP A 391 43.59 -18.99 -3.51
CA ASP A 391 43.10 -20.35 -3.83
C ASP A 391 41.65 -20.49 -3.40
N SER A 392 41.31 -20.00 -2.19
CA SER A 392 39.92 -19.94 -1.69
C SER A 392 39.74 -18.85 -0.63
N ILE A 393 38.51 -18.35 -0.53
CA ILE A 393 38.03 -17.58 0.62
C ILE A 393 36.78 -18.29 1.15
N SER A 394 36.75 -18.50 2.48
CA SER A 394 35.59 -19.02 3.22
C SER A 394 35.01 -17.86 4.02
N ILE A 395 33.75 -17.55 3.83
CA ILE A 395 33.06 -16.43 4.45
C ILE A 395 32.04 -17.00 5.43
N HIS A 396 32.15 -16.63 6.69
CA HIS A 396 31.26 -17.00 7.77
C HIS A 396 30.37 -15.79 8.09
N TRP A 397 29.14 -15.83 7.60
CA TRP A 397 28.17 -14.77 7.80
C TRP A 397 27.60 -14.82 9.21
N THR A 398 27.13 -13.68 9.71
CA THR A 398 26.51 -13.57 11.05
C THR A 398 25.22 -14.39 11.17
N SER A 399 24.53 -14.68 10.08
CA SER A 399 23.39 -15.63 10.05
C SER A 399 23.76 -17.09 10.35
N GLY A 400 25.06 -17.43 10.36
CA GLY A 400 25.58 -18.78 10.42
C GLY A 400 25.84 -19.43 9.06
N LEU A 401 25.46 -18.81 7.94
CA LEU A 401 25.77 -19.30 6.61
C LEU A 401 27.28 -19.26 6.35
N THR A 402 27.82 -20.30 5.71
CA THR A 402 29.20 -20.34 5.24
C THR A 402 29.27 -20.49 3.74
N GLU A 403 29.90 -19.55 3.06
CA GLU A 403 30.10 -19.57 1.61
C GLU A 403 31.57 -19.67 1.22
N ASN A 404 31.87 -20.44 0.18
CA ASN A 404 33.23 -20.66 -0.30
C ASN A 404 33.37 -20.20 -1.74
N HIS A 405 34.38 -19.36 -1.98
CA HIS A 405 34.75 -18.90 -3.31
C HIS A 405 36.19 -19.27 -3.63
N TYR A 406 36.48 -19.53 -4.90
CA TYR A 406 37.73 -20.14 -5.31
C TYR A 406 38.38 -19.39 -6.47
N ASN A 407 39.72 -19.44 -6.53
CA ASN A 407 40.54 -18.94 -7.64
C ASN A 407 40.31 -17.42 -7.91
N LEU A 408 40.38 -16.63 -6.87
CA LEU A 408 40.19 -15.18 -6.99
C LEU A 408 41.41 -14.47 -7.57
N SER A 409 41.20 -13.70 -8.64
CA SER A 409 42.27 -13.04 -9.40
C SER A 409 42.73 -11.73 -8.72
N PRO A 410 43.99 -11.36 -8.83
CA PRO A 410 44.52 -10.12 -8.27
C PRO A 410 44.02 -8.87 -9.03
N PHE A 411 44.26 -7.70 -8.39
CA PHE A 411 43.93 -6.37 -8.89
C PHE A 411 42.44 -6.14 -9.17
N GLN A 412 41.58 -6.77 -8.36
CA GLN A 412 40.12 -6.66 -8.45
C GLN A 412 39.51 -6.37 -7.07
N THR A 413 38.32 -5.81 -7.09
CA THR A 413 37.47 -5.71 -5.93
C THR A 413 36.35 -6.76 -6.05
N TYR A 414 36.22 -7.61 -5.06
CA TYR A 414 35.13 -8.59 -4.92
C TYR A 414 34.14 -8.07 -3.89
N ASN A 415 32.88 -7.93 -4.31
CA ASN A 415 31.77 -7.61 -3.42
C ASN A 415 30.99 -8.89 -3.20
N PHE A 416 31.11 -9.48 -2.02
CA PHE A 416 30.41 -10.67 -1.62
C PHE A 416 29.11 -10.27 -0.94
N LYS A 417 27.99 -10.77 -1.50
CA LYS A 417 26.67 -10.63 -0.89
C LYS A 417 26.28 -11.97 -0.29
N GLU A 418 25.82 -11.97 0.93
CA GLU A 418 25.35 -13.17 1.61
C GLU A 418 24.25 -13.86 0.80
N GLY A 419 24.39 -15.18 0.66
CA GLY A 419 23.45 -15.98 -0.10
C GLY A 419 23.57 -15.85 -1.63
N GLN A 420 24.58 -15.14 -2.16
CA GLN A 420 24.73 -14.94 -3.63
C GLN A 420 24.90 -16.23 -4.43
N THR A 421 25.16 -17.36 -3.75
CA THR A 421 25.23 -18.69 -4.37
C THR A 421 23.86 -19.32 -4.58
N PHE A 422 22.80 -18.77 -4.02
CA PHE A 422 21.41 -19.19 -4.15
C PHE A 422 20.67 -18.29 -5.15
N ASP A 423 19.61 -18.83 -5.78
CA ASP A 423 18.68 -18.03 -6.57
C ASP A 423 17.59 -17.46 -5.63
N THR A 424 17.83 -16.23 -5.17
CA THR A 424 16.96 -15.52 -4.23
C THR A 424 15.92 -14.62 -4.92
N SER A 425 15.85 -14.67 -6.26
CA SER A 425 14.97 -13.80 -7.04
C SER A 425 13.49 -14.08 -6.79
N LEU A 426 12.70 -13.01 -6.72
CA LEU A 426 11.25 -13.04 -6.66
C LEU A 426 10.69 -12.65 -8.04
N ASN A 427 9.76 -13.44 -8.59
CA ASN A 427 9.12 -13.17 -9.89
C ASN A 427 10.09 -12.76 -11.04
N GLN A 428 11.39 -12.84 -10.84
CA GLN A 428 12.47 -12.42 -11.77
C GLN A 428 12.38 -10.95 -12.23
N VAL A 429 11.84 -10.06 -11.39
CA VAL A 429 11.71 -8.62 -11.65
C VAL A 429 11.98 -7.82 -10.37
N ASP A 430 12.53 -6.61 -10.53
CA ASP A 430 12.87 -5.73 -9.40
C ASP A 430 11.68 -4.88 -8.94
N SER A 431 10.68 -4.69 -9.80
CA SER A 431 9.49 -3.93 -9.47
C SER A 431 8.25 -4.41 -10.20
N LEU A 432 7.10 -4.28 -9.55
CA LEU A 432 5.76 -4.56 -10.05
C LEU A 432 4.88 -3.32 -9.93
N TYR A 433 3.92 -3.21 -10.83
CA TYR A 433 2.96 -2.10 -10.81
C TYR A 433 1.55 -2.65 -10.75
N ILE A 434 0.77 -2.24 -9.73
CA ILE A 434 -0.61 -2.66 -9.51
C ILE A 434 -1.57 -1.50 -9.69
N CYS A 435 -2.78 -1.81 -10.11
CA CYS A 435 -3.90 -0.88 -10.06
C CYS A 435 -4.48 -0.82 -8.63
N ALA A 436 -5.23 0.22 -8.30
CA ALA A 436 -6.01 0.23 -7.07
C ALA A 436 -6.99 -0.98 -7.08
N ASP A 437 -7.08 -1.68 -5.95
CA ASP A 437 -7.89 -2.89 -5.76
C ASP A 437 -7.48 -4.11 -6.64
N GLU A 438 -6.29 -4.10 -7.24
CA GLU A 438 -5.71 -5.25 -7.94
C GLU A 438 -4.89 -6.10 -6.96
N GLU A 439 -5.08 -7.40 -7.02
CA GLU A 439 -4.27 -8.36 -6.28
C GLU A 439 -3.24 -8.99 -7.21
N ILE A 440 -1.99 -9.09 -6.76
CA ILE A 440 -0.92 -9.81 -7.48
C ILE A 440 -0.30 -10.88 -6.59
N GLU A 441 0.17 -11.95 -7.19
CA GLU A 441 0.93 -12.99 -6.50
C GLU A 441 2.43 -12.77 -6.68
N ILE A 442 3.17 -12.77 -5.55
CA ILE A 442 4.63 -12.80 -5.52
C ILE A 442 5.05 -14.19 -5.06
N GLU A 443 5.97 -14.81 -5.78
CA GLU A 443 6.49 -16.15 -5.47
C GLU A 443 8.02 -16.19 -5.52
N SER A 444 8.62 -17.03 -4.69
CA SER A 444 10.04 -17.37 -4.77
C SER A 444 10.28 -18.32 -5.97
N THR A 445 11.28 -18.01 -6.77
CA THR A 445 11.62 -18.83 -7.96
C THR A 445 12.26 -20.18 -7.60
N THR A 446 12.78 -20.30 -6.38
CA THR A 446 13.47 -21.50 -5.87
C THR A 446 12.75 -22.05 -4.64
N GLN A 447 12.73 -23.39 -4.48
CA GLN A 447 12.20 -24.00 -3.26
C GLN A 447 13.27 -24.00 -2.17
N PHE A 448 12.95 -23.32 -1.05
CA PHE A 448 13.72 -23.31 0.18
C PHE A 448 13.10 -24.25 1.23
N LEU A 449 13.79 -24.50 2.33
CA LEU A 449 13.27 -25.34 3.42
C LEU A 449 12.05 -24.72 4.07
N ASN A 450 12.07 -23.39 4.21
CA ASN A 450 10.97 -22.57 4.68
C ASN A 450 11.04 -21.18 4.01
N THR A 451 9.91 -20.50 3.90
CA THR A 451 9.82 -19.13 3.35
C THR A 451 8.87 -18.33 4.23
N VAL A 452 9.36 -17.29 4.85
CA VAL A 452 8.58 -16.38 5.68
C VAL A 452 8.70 -14.97 5.09
N TRP A 453 7.57 -14.40 4.69
CA TRP A 453 7.53 -13.07 4.10
C TRP A 453 7.63 -11.97 5.17
N ASN A 454 8.03 -10.77 4.78
CA ASN A 454 8.13 -9.62 5.68
C ASN A 454 6.77 -9.17 6.26
N ASN A 455 5.64 -9.70 5.79
CA ASN A 455 4.30 -9.56 6.38
C ASN A 455 3.94 -10.71 7.33
N GLU A 456 4.92 -11.53 7.73
CA GLU A 456 4.80 -12.71 8.62
C GLU A 456 4.06 -13.92 8.00
N GLU A 457 3.69 -13.90 6.73
CA GLU A 457 3.11 -15.08 6.07
C GLU A 457 4.17 -16.15 5.80
N ASN A 458 3.83 -17.40 6.15
CA ASN A 458 4.71 -18.56 5.96
C ASN A 458 4.19 -19.43 4.81
N THR A 459 4.49 -19.01 3.59
CA THR A 459 4.03 -19.65 2.34
C THR A 459 5.06 -19.45 1.24
N SER A 460 5.06 -20.30 0.22
CA SER A 460 5.96 -20.16 -0.93
C SER A 460 5.61 -18.97 -1.84
N SER A 461 4.38 -18.43 -1.71
CA SER A 461 3.93 -17.23 -2.42
C SER A 461 2.98 -16.45 -1.54
N ILE A 462 2.86 -15.15 -1.78
CA ILE A 462 1.88 -14.25 -1.14
C ILE A 462 1.05 -13.51 -2.18
N THR A 463 -0.18 -13.20 -1.81
CA THR A 463 -1.06 -12.32 -2.60
C THR A 463 -1.09 -10.96 -1.93
N ILE A 464 -0.78 -9.92 -2.68
CA ILE A 464 -0.70 -8.55 -2.18
C ILE A 464 -1.56 -7.60 -3.01
N ASP A 465 -2.15 -6.61 -2.35
CA ASP A 465 -3.04 -5.58 -2.91
C ASP A 465 -2.57 -4.14 -2.56
N THR A 466 -1.47 -4.02 -1.81
CA THR A 466 -0.95 -2.74 -1.34
C THR A 466 0.44 -2.46 -1.91
N PRO A 467 0.79 -1.18 -2.21
CA PRO A 467 2.14 -0.81 -2.58
C PRO A 467 3.07 -0.93 -1.38
N GLY A 468 4.33 -1.27 -1.63
CA GLY A 468 5.34 -1.46 -0.60
C GLY A 468 6.53 -2.26 -1.09
N GLU A 469 7.45 -2.51 -0.19
CA GLU A 469 8.59 -3.39 -0.40
C GLU A 469 8.28 -4.78 0.17
N TYR A 470 8.47 -5.80 -0.66
CA TYR A 470 8.20 -7.19 -0.31
C TYR A 470 9.45 -8.02 -0.51
N TYR A 471 9.83 -8.74 0.53
CA TYR A 471 10.91 -9.69 0.54
C TYR A 471 10.58 -10.87 1.46
N ALA A 472 11.34 -11.93 1.38
CA ALA A 472 11.13 -13.13 2.19
C ALA A 472 12.43 -13.57 2.87
N TYR A 473 12.31 -14.06 4.09
CA TYR A 473 13.34 -14.83 4.78
C TYR A 473 13.28 -16.26 4.28
N LEU A 474 14.37 -16.70 3.66
CA LEU A 474 14.50 -17.98 2.97
C LEU A 474 15.39 -18.90 3.79
N GLU A 475 14.85 -19.96 4.36
CA GLU A 475 15.63 -20.94 5.12
C GLU A 475 16.41 -21.84 4.15
N VAL A 476 17.74 -21.60 4.05
CA VAL A 476 18.66 -22.34 3.15
C VAL A 476 19.21 -23.61 3.79
N GLU A 477 19.45 -23.57 5.10
CA GLU A 477 19.82 -24.68 5.96
C GLU A 477 18.99 -24.63 7.25
N PRO A 478 18.87 -25.74 8.01
CA PRO A 478 18.06 -25.72 9.23
C PRO A 478 18.47 -24.62 10.21
N GLY A 479 17.60 -23.61 10.38
CA GLY A 479 17.79 -22.47 11.24
C GLY A 479 18.62 -21.32 10.61
N ILE A 480 19.10 -21.46 9.38
CA ILE A 480 19.87 -20.42 8.69
C ILE A 480 18.99 -19.77 7.61
N ASN A 481 18.73 -18.50 7.79
CA ASN A 481 17.89 -17.69 6.90
C ASN A 481 18.71 -16.65 6.16
N ILE A 482 18.41 -16.47 4.87
CA ILE A 482 18.88 -15.37 4.03
C ILE A 482 17.68 -14.63 3.47
N CYS A 483 17.86 -13.39 3.00
CA CYS A 483 16.77 -12.69 2.35
C CYS A 483 16.75 -12.92 0.85
N SER A 484 15.54 -12.92 0.31
CA SER A 484 15.32 -12.75 -1.12
C SER A 484 15.74 -11.37 -1.59
N ASP A 485 15.84 -11.19 -2.88
CA ASP A 485 15.79 -9.86 -3.46
C ASP A 485 14.47 -9.18 -3.07
N THR A 486 14.48 -7.85 -2.97
CA THR A 486 13.29 -7.06 -2.66
C THR A 486 12.55 -6.71 -3.94
N ILE A 487 11.24 -6.93 -3.96
CA ILE A 487 10.35 -6.41 -5.01
C ILE A 487 9.68 -5.13 -4.51
N LEU A 488 9.85 -4.06 -5.27
CA LEU A 488 9.12 -2.82 -5.05
C LEU A 488 7.79 -2.85 -5.80
N VAL A 489 6.67 -2.87 -5.06
CA VAL A 489 5.32 -2.79 -5.61
C VAL A 489 4.85 -1.35 -5.58
N LEU A 490 4.51 -0.83 -6.76
CA LEU A 490 4.11 0.56 -6.95
C LEU A 490 2.66 0.62 -7.44
N LEU A 491 1.90 1.62 -6.97
CA LEU A 491 0.61 1.93 -7.57
C LEU A 491 0.82 2.55 -8.95
N LYS A 492 0.09 2.04 -9.93
CA LYS A 492 -0.10 2.75 -11.18
C LYS A 492 -0.88 4.03 -10.90
N PRO A 493 -0.53 5.16 -11.51
CA PRO A 493 -1.28 6.40 -11.34
C PRO A 493 -2.76 6.23 -11.69
N GLU A 494 -3.63 6.92 -10.97
CA GLU A 494 -5.07 6.84 -11.16
C GLU A 494 -5.51 7.40 -12.52
N ILE A 495 -6.55 6.77 -13.09
CA ILE A 495 -7.23 7.28 -14.29
C ILE A 495 -7.90 8.62 -13.94
N THR A 496 -7.51 9.69 -14.60
CA THR A 496 -8.10 11.01 -14.38
C THR A 496 -9.18 11.29 -15.42
N LEU A 497 -10.43 11.44 -14.96
CA LEU A 497 -11.55 11.78 -15.83
C LEU A 497 -11.44 13.23 -16.31
N ASN A 498 -11.54 13.46 -17.63
CA ASN A 498 -11.50 14.80 -18.22
C ASN A 498 -12.89 15.30 -18.61
N SER A 499 -13.66 14.53 -19.38
CA SER A 499 -15.00 14.91 -19.81
C SER A 499 -15.86 13.71 -20.13
N ILE A 500 -17.17 13.88 -19.90
CA ILE A 500 -18.21 12.96 -20.34
C ILE A 500 -19.15 13.76 -21.26
N VAL A 501 -19.37 13.28 -22.46
CA VAL A 501 -20.33 13.82 -23.40
C VAL A 501 -21.33 12.72 -23.68
N THR A 502 -22.60 12.99 -23.34
CA THR A 502 -23.69 12.04 -23.50
C THR A 502 -24.62 12.45 -24.64
N GLN A 503 -25.23 11.47 -25.26
CA GLN A 503 -26.36 11.62 -26.12
C GLN A 503 -27.50 10.73 -25.57
N ASP A 504 -28.58 11.38 -25.17
CA ASP A 504 -29.75 10.70 -24.62
C ASP A 504 -30.42 9.79 -25.64
N PRO A 505 -31.12 8.74 -25.21
CA PRO A 505 -31.97 7.91 -26.08
C PRO A 505 -33.00 8.73 -26.84
N SER A 506 -33.19 8.43 -28.11
CA SER A 506 -34.08 9.19 -28.97
C SER A 506 -35.56 9.02 -28.59
N CYS A 507 -35.90 7.85 -28.06
CA CYS A 507 -37.25 7.49 -27.64
C CYS A 507 -37.27 6.89 -26.24
N PHE A 508 -38.39 6.96 -25.59
CA PHE A 508 -38.65 6.24 -24.36
C PHE A 508 -38.45 4.73 -24.55
N GLY A 509 -37.48 4.17 -23.76
CA GLY A 509 -37.14 2.76 -23.80
C GLY A 509 -36.31 2.33 -25.03
N SER A 510 -35.83 3.26 -25.85
CA SER A 510 -34.83 2.92 -26.88
C SER A 510 -33.44 2.69 -26.30
N GLU A 511 -32.64 1.92 -27.02
CA GLU A 511 -31.26 1.55 -26.68
C GLU A 511 -30.27 2.25 -27.62
N ASP A 512 -30.55 3.48 -28.03
CA ASP A 512 -29.74 4.23 -28.97
C ASP A 512 -28.96 5.42 -28.33
N GLY A 513 -28.99 5.49 -27.00
CA GLY A 513 -28.20 6.43 -26.25
C GLY A 513 -26.68 6.14 -26.35
N SER A 514 -25.87 7.15 -26.16
CA SER A 514 -24.42 6.98 -26.21
C SER A 514 -23.66 7.87 -25.22
N ALA A 515 -22.45 7.46 -24.86
CA ALA A 515 -21.52 8.24 -24.05
C ALA A 515 -20.13 8.22 -24.68
N VAL A 516 -19.51 9.39 -24.76
CA VAL A 516 -18.09 9.55 -25.14
C VAL A 516 -17.37 10.12 -23.94
N ILE A 517 -16.47 9.30 -23.39
CA ILE A 517 -15.72 9.65 -22.18
C ILE A 517 -14.26 9.87 -22.57
N THR A 518 -13.73 11.06 -22.24
CA THR A 518 -12.32 11.35 -22.37
C THR A 518 -11.69 11.31 -21.00
N HIS A 519 -10.63 10.53 -20.84
CA HIS A 519 -9.83 10.44 -19.63
C HIS A 519 -8.35 10.50 -19.97
N TYR A 520 -7.49 10.74 -18.98
CA TYR A 520 -6.04 10.74 -19.16
C TYR A 520 -5.47 9.45 -18.58
N ASP A 521 -4.50 8.87 -19.29
CA ASP A 521 -3.65 7.84 -18.72
C ASP A 521 -2.65 8.44 -17.72
N SER A 522 -1.87 7.58 -17.07
CA SER A 522 -0.84 7.94 -16.08
C SER A 522 0.26 8.87 -16.58
N LEU A 523 0.43 8.96 -17.91
CA LEU A 523 1.40 9.85 -18.55
C LEU A 523 0.77 11.17 -19.04
N GLY A 524 -0.54 11.35 -18.80
CA GLY A 524 -1.29 12.54 -19.18
C GLY A 524 -1.72 12.56 -20.65
N PHE A 525 -1.72 11.42 -21.36
CA PHE A 525 -2.25 11.33 -22.71
C PHE A 525 -3.76 11.07 -22.68
N PRO A 526 -4.55 11.77 -23.51
CA PRO A 526 -5.99 11.57 -23.56
C PRO A 526 -6.35 10.25 -24.24
N ILE A 527 -7.20 9.47 -23.59
CA ILE A 527 -7.86 8.29 -24.14
C ILE A 527 -9.34 8.62 -24.32
N VAL A 528 -9.91 8.24 -25.45
CA VAL A 528 -11.33 8.45 -25.74
C VAL A 528 -12.03 7.10 -25.85
N SER A 529 -12.96 6.85 -24.92
CA SER A 529 -13.81 5.66 -24.90
C SER A 529 -15.23 6.01 -25.36
N THR A 530 -15.78 5.22 -26.29
CA THR A 530 -17.14 5.44 -26.83
C THR A 530 -17.99 4.23 -26.51
N TYR A 531 -19.16 4.51 -25.92
CA TYR A 531 -20.16 3.52 -25.55
C TYR A 531 -21.45 3.86 -26.28
N ASN A 532 -22.03 2.88 -26.95
CA ASN A 532 -23.27 2.99 -27.70
C ASN A 532 -24.30 2.03 -27.09
N ASP A 533 -25.48 2.06 -27.62
CA ASP A 533 -26.59 1.17 -27.24
C ASP A 533 -26.95 1.27 -25.74
N LEU A 534 -26.90 2.50 -25.22
CA LEU A 534 -27.23 2.79 -23.83
C LEU A 534 -28.72 3.10 -23.70
N THR A 535 -29.29 2.61 -22.60
CA THR A 535 -30.68 2.86 -22.23
C THR A 535 -30.84 4.05 -21.28
N ASP A 536 -32.04 4.48 -21.06
CA ASP A 536 -32.44 5.41 -20.01
C ASP A 536 -32.03 4.94 -18.62
N GLY A 537 -31.59 5.89 -17.75
CA GLY A 537 -31.13 5.65 -16.39
C GLY A 537 -29.62 5.65 -16.22
N ILE A 538 -29.15 5.05 -15.13
CA ILE A 538 -27.73 5.03 -14.77
C ILE A 538 -27.07 3.76 -15.33
N SER A 539 -26.12 3.95 -16.25
CA SER A 539 -25.25 2.90 -16.74
C SER A 539 -23.86 3.04 -16.12
N THR A 540 -23.30 1.95 -15.61
CA THR A 540 -21.93 1.95 -15.07
C THR A 540 -20.97 1.47 -16.16
N LEU A 541 -20.11 2.36 -16.62
CA LEU A 541 -19.18 2.12 -17.73
C LEU A 541 -17.77 1.90 -17.22
N SER A 542 -17.05 0.89 -17.73
CA SER A 542 -15.69 0.60 -17.35
C SER A 542 -14.73 1.33 -18.30
N LEU A 543 -13.92 2.24 -17.75
CA LEU A 543 -12.80 2.87 -18.44
C LEU A 543 -11.52 2.09 -18.16
N THR A 544 -10.74 1.80 -19.18
CA THR A 544 -9.46 1.10 -19.04
C THR A 544 -8.37 1.93 -19.69
N ASP A 545 -7.25 2.10 -18.98
CA ASP A 545 -6.08 2.81 -19.51
C ASP A 545 -5.12 1.89 -20.30
N ASN A 546 -4.00 2.46 -20.75
CA ASN A 546 -2.98 1.72 -21.47
C ASN A 546 -2.22 0.70 -20.61
N TYR A 547 -2.40 0.74 -19.28
CA TYR A 547 -1.79 -0.15 -18.30
C TYR A 547 -2.76 -1.21 -17.77
N LEU A 548 -3.95 -1.30 -18.39
CA LEU A 548 -5.04 -2.22 -18.04
C LEU A 548 -5.70 -1.93 -16.70
N CYS A 549 -5.42 -0.79 -16.06
CA CYS A 549 -6.20 -0.35 -14.92
C CYS A 549 -7.60 0.08 -15.37
N SER A 550 -8.61 -0.22 -14.58
CA SER A 550 -9.99 0.14 -14.90
C SER A 550 -10.68 0.82 -13.72
N ILE A 551 -11.50 1.81 -14.05
CA ILE A 551 -12.43 2.43 -13.09
C ILE A 551 -13.85 2.33 -13.64
N LEU A 552 -14.82 2.31 -12.73
CA LEU A 552 -16.23 2.32 -13.06
C LEU A 552 -16.77 3.74 -12.97
N VAL A 553 -17.35 4.23 -14.08
CA VAL A 553 -17.90 5.57 -14.16
C VAL A 553 -19.41 5.48 -14.36
N PRO A 554 -20.24 6.00 -13.44
CA PRO A 554 -21.68 6.07 -13.66
C PRO A 554 -22.01 7.18 -14.65
N VAL A 555 -22.83 6.85 -15.65
CA VAL A 555 -23.34 7.78 -16.64
C VAL A 555 -24.86 7.68 -16.63
N GLU A 556 -25.52 8.81 -16.43
CA GLU A 556 -26.97 8.90 -16.40
C GLU A 556 -27.50 9.50 -17.71
N LEU A 557 -28.45 8.83 -18.34
CA LEU A 557 -29.13 9.26 -19.56
C LEU A 557 -30.62 9.42 -19.30
N PHE A 558 -31.22 10.34 -19.99
CA PHE A 558 -32.64 10.67 -19.84
C PHE A 558 -33.38 10.52 -21.17
N SER A 559 -34.26 9.53 -21.28
CA SER A 559 -35.11 9.44 -22.43
C SER A 559 -36.25 10.48 -22.36
N PRO A 560 -36.82 10.89 -23.50
CA PRO A 560 -38.06 11.65 -23.52
C PRO A 560 -39.17 10.89 -22.77
N ALA A 561 -40.12 11.64 -22.20
CA ALA A 561 -41.30 11.00 -21.62
C ALA A 561 -42.01 10.12 -22.67
N PRO A 562 -42.60 8.99 -22.25
CA PRO A 562 -43.28 8.10 -23.21
C PRO A 562 -44.28 8.88 -24.05
N LEU A 563 -44.20 8.70 -25.38
CA LEU A 563 -45.18 9.29 -26.30
C LEU A 563 -46.54 8.68 -26.02
N PHE A 564 -47.54 9.52 -25.83
CA PHE A 564 -48.91 9.14 -25.54
C PHE A 564 -49.86 10.03 -26.33
N THR A 565 -50.93 9.46 -26.81
CA THR A 565 -51.94 10.16 -27.57
C THR A 565 -53.34 9.89 -27.04
N GLU A 566 -54.09 10.95 -26.82
CA GLU A 566 -55.52 10.95 -26.49
C GLU A 566 -56.33 11.57 -27.63
N ILE A 567 -57.55 11.17 -27.75
CA ILE A 567 -58.47 11.80 -28.68
C ILE A 567 -59.71 12.29 -27.94
N ASP A 568 -60.23 13.41 -28.40
CA ASP A 568 -61.59 13.90 -28.09
C ASP A 568 -62.44 13.75 -29.35
N VAL A 569 -63.56 13.07 -29.24
CA VAL A 569 -64.52 12.97 -30.34
C VAL A 569 -65.35 14.27 -30.42
N LEU A 570 -65.20 14.97 -31.53
CA LEU A 570 -65.88 16.23 -31.75
C LEU A 570 -67.28 16.03 -32.43
N SER A 571 -67.39 15.03 -33.31
CA SER A 571 -68.63 14.62 -33.86
C SER A 571 -68.64 13.13 -34.22
N GLU A 572 -69.75 12.46 -33.96
CA GLU A 572 -69.97 11.06 -34.34
C GLU A 572 -70.70 10.98 -35.68
N PRO A 573 -70.40 9.97 -36.55
CA PRO A 573 -71.05 9.78 -37.82
C PRO A 573 -72.56 9.39 -37.61
N CYS A 574 -73.40 9.91 -38.47
CA CYS A 574 -74.85 9.63 -38.37
C CYS A 574 -75.24 8.20 -38.86
N ASP A 575 -74.53 7.62 -39.79
CA ASP A 575 -74.62 6.24 -40.22
C ASP A 575 -73.27 5.62 -40.55
N SER A 576 -73.20 4.35 -40.91
CA SER A 576 -72.03 3.60 -41.25
C SER A 576 -71.25 4.00 -42.52
N LEU A 577 -71.82 4.93 -43.29
CA LEU A 577 -71.23 5.47 -44.52
C LEU A 577 -70.79 6.93 -44.35
N ASP A 578 -71.14 7.53 -43.25
CA ASP A 578 -70.78 8.88 -42.85
C ASP A 578 -69.49 8.93 -42.07
N VAL A 579 -68.94 10.14 -41.83
CA VAL A 579 -67.67 10.35 -41.15
C VAL A 579 -67.85 11.26 -39.95
N GLY A 580 -67.18 10.93 -38.85
CA GLY A 580 -67.09 11.80 -37.70
C GLY A 580 -65.79 12.60 -37.68
N SER A 581 -65.59 13.36 -36.64
CA SER A 581 -64.39 14.17 -36.40
C SER A 581 -63.81 14.00 -35.01
N ILE A 582 -62.50 14.06 -34.89
CA ILE A 582 -61.80 13.97 -33.68
C ILE A 582 -60.79 15.13 -33.51
N GLN A 583 -60.47 15.44 -32.26
CA GLN A 583 -59.31 16.25 -31.91
C GLN A 583 -58.27 15.36 -31.26
N VAL A 584 -57.01 15.55 -31.61
CA VAL A 584 -55.93 14.74 -31.15
C VAL A 584 -55.03 15.56 -30.22
N ASN A 585 -54.78 15.03 -29.02
CA ASN A 585 -53.88 15.59 -28.03
C ASN A 585 -52.72 14.63 -27.78
N SER A 586 -51.50 14.98 -28.14
CA SER A 586 -50.35 14.15 -27.90
C SER A 586 -49.42 14.77 -26.84
N LEU A 587 -48.93 13.93 -25.92
CA LEU A 587 -48.10 14.28 -24.79
C LEU A 587 -46.88 13.37 -24.77
N GLY A 588 -45.76 13.82 -24.15
CA GLY A 588 -44.52 13.06 -24.14
C GLY A 588 -43.79 13.08 -25.48
N GLY A 589 -42.81 12.21 -25.67
CA GLY A 589 -41.96 12.24 -26.86
C GLY A 589 -41.32 13.62 -27.09
N THR A 590 -40.96 13.90 -28.33
CA THR A 590 -40.34 15.18 -28.73
C THR A 590 -41.17 15.85 -29.82
N ALA A 591 -41.86 16.95 -29.49
CA ALA A 591 -42.64 17.72 -30.48
C ALA A 591 -41.74 18.32 -31.59
N PRO A 592 -42.29 18.56 -32.80
CA PRO A 592 -43.68 18.40 -33.26
C PRO A 592 -44.06 16.94 -33.56
N TYR A 593 -45.41 16.70 -33.51
CA TYR A 593 -45.99 15.37 -33.79
C TYR A 593 -46.55 15.32 -35.20
N VAL A 594 -46.46 14.16 -35.81
CA VAL A 594 -47.08 13.84 -37.09
C VAL A 594 -48.01 12.68 -36.89
N TYR A 595 -49.21 12.78 -37.52
CA TYR A 595 -50.24 11.77 -37.39
C TYR A 595 -50.47 11.03 -38.73
N SER A 596 -50.73 9.72 -38.65
CA SER A 596 -50.98 8.88 -39.82
C SER A 596 -52.33 9.19 -40.51
N ILE A 597 -53.25 9.85 -39.80
CA ILE A 597 -54.52 10.31 -40.35
C ILE A 597 -54.37 11.82 -40.66
N GLU A 598 -54.35 12.22 -41.91
CA GLU A 598 -54.16 13.61 -42.34
C GLU A 598 -55.40 14.47 -42.14
N ASP A 599 -56.57 13.88 -42.25
CA ASP A 599 -57.86 14.59 -42.13
C ASP A 599 -58.65 14.06 -40.92
N LEU A 600 -58.47 14.73 -39.81
CA LEU A 600 -59.13 14.42 -38.53
C LEU A 600 -60.62 14.81 -38.51
N SER A 601 -61.13 15.44 -39.55
CA SER A 601 -62.59 15.78 -39.76
C SER A 601 -63.35 14.74 -40.57
N ALA A 602 -62.64 13.68 -41.02
CA ALA A 602 -63.23 12.66 -41.88
C ALA A 602 -62.87 11.23 -41.40
N ILE A 603 -63.20 10.92 -40.15
CA ILE A 603 -62.97 9.62 -39.53
C ILE A 603 -64.13 8.69 -39.75
N PRO A 604 -63.91 7.49 -40.34
CA PRO A 604 -65.00 6.57 -40.58
C PRO A 604 -65.56 5.88 -39.32
N PHE A 605 -66.82 5.48 -39.37
CA PHE A 605 -67.38 4.64 -38.29
C PHE A 605 -66.55 3.35 -38.05
N GLY A 606 -66.41 2.95 -36.80
CA GLY A 606 -65.81 1.67 -36.44
C GLY A 606 -64.38 1.85 -35.86
N THR A 607 -63.57 0.77 -35.89
CA THR A 607 -62.21 0.76 -35.37
C THR A 607 -61.26 1.49 -36.29
N ASN A 608 -60.56 2.45 -35.74
CA ASN A 608 -59.54 3.26 -36.40
C ASN A 608 -58.24 3.15 -35.67
N THR A 609 -57.10 3.18 -36.39
CA THR A 609 -55.75 3.22 -35.79
C THR A 609 -55.11 4.56 -36.16
N LEU A 610 -54.81 5.34 -35.14
CA LEU A 610 -53.99 6.55 -35.26
C LEU A 610 -52.58 6.27 -34.86
N THR A 611 -51.64 6.50 -35.71
CA THR A 611 -50.21 6.42 -35.34
C THR A 611 -49.65 7.83 -35.22
N THR A 612 -49.18 8.14 -34.03
CA THR A 612 -48.45 9.39 -33.76
C THR A 612 -46.98 9.13 -33.91
N VAL A 613 -46.27 9.99 -34.59
CA VAL A 613 -44.79 9.98 -34.73
C VAL A 613 -44.29 11.33 -34.24
N ASP A 614 -43.33 11.31 -33.30
CA ASP A 614 -42.68 12.52 -32.82
C ASP A 614 -41.52 12.95 -33.74
N SER A 615 -40.83 14.07 -33.40
CA SER A 615 -39.74 14.59 -34.21
C SER A 615 -38.47 13.72 -34.19
N ASN A 616 -38.34 12.82 -33.22
CA ASN A 616 -37.26 11.86 -33.10
C ASN A 616 -37.57 10.54 -33.84
N GLY A 617 -38.81 10.39 -34.34
CA GLY A 617 -39.25 9.18 -35.03
C GLY A 617 -39.83 8.14 -34.09
N CYS A 618 -40.08 8.47 -32.81
CA CYS A 618 -40.79 7.58 -31.90
C CYS A 618 -42.25 7.39 -32.32
N ILE A 619 -42.74 6.17 -32.31
CA ILE A 619 -44.02 5.78 -32.84
C ILE A 619 -44.92 5.32 -31.72
N TYR A 620 -46.15 5.86 -31.67
CA TYR A 620 -47.21 5.42 -30.76
C TYR A 620 -48.45 5.10 -31.57
N PRO A 621 -48.77 3.83 -31.79
CA PRO A 621 -50.07 3.42 -32.39
C PRO A 621 -51.14 3.44 -31.31
N PHE A 622 -52.27 4.04 -31.63
CA PHE A 622 -53.42 4.15 -30.77
C PHE A 622 -54.68 3.70 -31.51
N ASP A 623 -55.27 2.64 -31.03
CA ASP A 623 -56.53 2.14 -31.58
C ASP A 623 -57.73 2.75 -30.84
N PHE A 624 -58.66 3.28 -31.57
CA PHE A 624 -59.89 3.83 -31.03
C PHE A 624 -61.10 3.42 -31.88
N TYR A 625 -62.21 3.45 -31.24
CA TYR A 625 -63.45 3.13 -31.89
C TYR A 625 -64.36 4.37 -31.98
N LEU A 626 -64.77 4.75 -33.15
CA LEU A 626 -65.75 5.83 -33.38
C LEU A 626 -67.14 5.21 -33.49
N ASP A 627 -67.99 5.59 -32.56
CA ASP A 627 -69.37 5.05 -32.50
C ASP A 627 -70.26 5.86 -33.44
N LEU A 628 -71.41 5.38 -33.65
CA LEU A 628 -72.48 6.15 -34.34
C LEU A 628 -73.10 7.10 -33.32
N ALA A 629 -73.52 8.27 -33.83
CA ALA A 629 -74.29 9.21 -33.06
C ALA A 629 -75.59 8.51 -32.51
N PRO A 630 -75.86 8.68 -31.20
CA PRO A 630 -76.98 8.04 -30.57
C PRO A 630 -78.29 8.50 -31.26
N THR A 631 -79.09 7.54 -31.62
CA THR A 631 -80.44 7.83 -32.22
C THR A 631 -81.32 8.50 -31.21
N ILE A 632 -81.72 9.70 -31.47
CA ILE A 632 -82.65 10.43 -30.64
C ILE A 632 -84.12 10.12 -31.11
N ASN A 633 -84.90 9.69 -30.09
CA ASN A 633 -86.34 9.54 -30.31
C ASN A 633 -87.09 10.75 -29.77
N ILE A 634 -87.96 11.33 -30.52
CA ILE A 634 -88.72 12.45 -30.08
C ILE A 634 -89.97 11.99 -29.34
N GLU A 635 -90.41 12.74 -28.34
CA GLU A 635 -91.73 12.58 -27.72
C GLU A 635 -92.63 13.66 -28.32
N LEU A 636 -93.72 13.19 -28.90
CA LEU A 636 -94.68 14.06 -29.54
C LEU A 636 -95.93 14.20 -28.64
N GLU A 637 -96.25 15.43 -28.27
CA GLU A 637 -97.59 15.71 -27.75
C GLU A 637 -98.52 16.01 -28.91
N ILE A 638 -99.44 15.13 -29.08
CA ILE A 638 -100.39 15.23 -30.16
C ILE A 638 -101.75 15.57 -29.59
N THR A 639 -102.26 16.70 -30.00
CA THR A 639 -103.64 17.09 -29.73
C THR A 639 -104.54 16.77 -30.92
N ASP A 640 -105.48 15.92 -30.59
CA ASP A 640 -106.44 15.48 -31.58
C ASP A 640 -107.36 16.60 -32.08
N GLN A 641 -107.82 16.41 -33.32
CA GLN A 641 -108.81 17.37 -33.93
C GLN A 641 -110.13 17.17 -33.25
N ILE A 642 -110.60 18.21 -32.52
CA ILE A 642 -111.95 18.25 -31.94
C ILE A 642 -112.83 19.16 -32.82
N VAL A 643 -113.91 18.66 -33.39
CA VAL A 643 -115.01 19.16 -34.22
C VAL A 643 -114.96 20.59 -34.80
N ALA A 644 -114.16 21.51 -34.37
CA ALA A 644 -113.97 22.86 -34.87
C ALA A 644 -112.54 23.39 -34.86
N ASP A 645 -111.66 22.77 -34.10
CA ASP A 645 -110.33 23.18 -34.03
C ASP A 645 -109.29 22.13 -34.66
N MET A 646 -108.25 22.62 -35.36
CA MET A 646 -107.26 21.75 -35.97
C MET A 646 -106.43 21.10 -34.84
N GLY A 647 -105.99 19.86 -35.11
CA GLY A 647 -105.05 19.19 -34.23
C GLY A 647 -103.63 19.83 -34.29
N SER A 648 -102.81 19.54 -33.31
CA SER A 648 -101.43 20.02 -33.27
C SER A 648 -100.45 18.95 -32.81
N VAL A 649 -99.26 19.14 -33.14
CA VAL A 649 -98.14 18.32 -32.67
C VAL A 649 -97.04 19.24 -32.11
N GLU A 650 -96.57 18.90 -30.92
CA GLU A 650 -95.49 19.59 -30.29
C GLU A 650 -94.42 18.54 -29.93
N ILE A 651 -93.17 18.90 -30.16
CA ILE A 651 -92.04 18.05 -29.68
C ILE A 651 -91.74 18.43 -28.23
N LEU A 652 -91.94 17.54 -27.27
CA LEU A 652 -91.79 17.80 -25.88
C LEU A 652 -90.27 17.93 -25.42
N ASN A 653 -89.36 17.17 -26.05
CA ASN A 653 -87.92 17.22 -25.81
C ASN A 653 -87.23 18.08 -26.89
N ASN A 654 -87.79 19.22 -27.25
CA ASN A 654 -87.32 20.11 -28.30
C ASN A 654 -86.06 20.87 -28.03
N SER A 655 -85.44 20.70 -26.82
CA SER A 655 -84.06 21.21 -26.47
C SER A 655 -82.95 20.41 -27.13
N GLU A 656 -83.21 19.19 -27.54
CA GLU A 656 -82.20 18.24 -28.12
C GLU A 656 -82.34 18.05 -29.64
N VAL A 657 -83.43 18.57 -30.21
CA VAL A 657 -83.72 18.42 -31.66
C VAL A 657 -84.21 19.70 -32.30
N THR A 658 -83.89 19.82 -33.58
CA THR A 658 -84.43 20.93 -34.42
C THR A 658 -85.41 20.34 -35.41
N LEU A 659 -86.67 20.86 -35.40
CA LEU A 659 -87.63 20.47 -36.40
C LEU A 659 -87.26 21.01 -37.79
N ILE A 660 -87.18 20.11 -38.77
CA ILE A 660 -86.91 20.47 -40.15
C ILE A 660 -88.19 20.63 -40.89
N ASP A 661 -89.12 19.67 -40.94
CA ASP A 661 -90.38 19.74 -41.65
C ASP A 661 -91.42 18.78 -41.09
N ILE A 662 -92.67 19.02 -41.37
CA ILE A 662 -93.78 18.12 -41.16
C ILE A 662 -94.55 17.96 -42.51
N LEU A 663 -94.59 16.72 -43.03
CA LEU A 663 -95.20 16.41 -44.31
C LEU A 663 -96.46 15.59 -44.13
N ASN A 664 -97.53 15.92 -44.88
CA ASN A 664 -98.74 15.11 -44.98
C ASN A 664 -98.53 13.95 -45.95
N GLU A 665 -99.57 13.05 -46.13
CA GLU A 665 -99.58 11.93 -47.04
C GLU A 665 -99.41 12.27 -48.52
N GLN A 666 -99.47 13.53 -48.91
CA GLN A 666 -99.17 14.05 -50.27
C GLN A 666 -97.82 14.71 -50.37
N ASN A 667 -96.91 14.57 -49.34
CA ASN A 667 -95.59 15.22 -49.23
C ASN A 667 -95.74 16.77 -49.29
N ILE A 668 -96.71 17.36 -48.71
CA ILE A 668 -96.91 18.81 -48.65
C ILE A 668 -96.57 19.25 -47.18
N SER A 669 -95.67 20.24 -47.03
CA SER A 669 -95.25 20.77 -45.73
C SER A 669 -96.52 21.38 -45.05
N GLN A 670 -96.55 21.12 -43.69
CA GLN A 670 -97.68 21.53 -42.78
C GLN A 670 -97.11 22.33 -41.62
N GLN A 671 -98.01 23.14 -41.05
CA GLN A 671 -97.57 23.84 -39.76
C GLN A 671 -98.00 22.93 -38.57
N PRO A 672 -97.19 22.90 -37.53
CA PRO A 672 -97.34 21.95 -36.39
C PRO A 672 -98.65 22.20 -35.63
N ASP A 673 -99.15 23.38 -35.66
CA ASP A 673 -100.38 23.83 -34.92
C ASP A 673 -101.67 23.81 -35.75
N SER A 674 -101.60 23.31 -36.95
CA SER A 674 -102.69 23.35 -37.90
C SER A 674 -102.93 22.08 -38.69
N LEU A 675 -102.94 20.93 -37.99
CA LEU A 675 -103.01 19.57 -38.58
C LEU A 675 -104.44 19.04 -38.61
N SER A 676 -104.90 18.53 -39.69
CA SER A 676 -106.13 17.79 -39.79
C SER A 676 -105.86 16.29 -39.43
N ALA A 677 -106.92 15.59 -39.03
CA ALA A 677 -106.85 14.12 -38.77
C ALA A 677 -106.25 13.39 -39.96
N GLY A 678 -105.17 12.64 -39.74
CA GLY A 678 -104.42 11.98 -40.79
C GLY A 678 -103.00 11.55 -40.33
N SER A 679 -102.30 10.97 -41.27
CA SER A 679 -100.90 10.52 -41.06
C SER A 679 -99.93 11.58 -41.50
N TYR A 680 -98.95 11.84 -40.75
CA TYR A 680 -97.92 12.85 -41.00
C TYR A 680 -96.50 12.26 -40.76
N ALA A 681 -95.56 12.68 -41.52
CA ALA A 681 -94.15 12.42 -41.27
C ALA A 681 -93.48 13.70 -40.69
N ILE A 682 -92.87 13.63 -39.58
CA ILE A 682 -92.08 14.69 -39.01
C ILE A 682 -90.58 14.36 -39.21
N THR A 683 -89.82 15.32 -39.73
CA THR A 683 -88.39 15.23 -39.92
C THR A 683 -87.69 16.24 -38.98
N TYR A 684 -86.72 15.74 -38.25
CA TYR A 684 -85.97 16.53 -37.27
C TYR A 684 -84.50 16.18 -37.29
N SER A 685 -83.63 17.05 -36.86
CA SER A 685 -82.21 16.78 -36.71
C SER A 685 -81.80 16.97 -35.22
N ASP A 686 -80.82 16.19 -34.81
CA ASP A 686 -80.11 16.37 -33.52
C ASP A 686 -79.14 17.49 -33.58
N GLU A 687 -78.41 17.68 -32.45
CA GLU A 687 -77.31 18.65 -32.35
C GLU A 687 -76.08 18.30 -33.19
N ASN A 688 -75.94 17.04 -33.59
CA ASN A 688 -74.81 16.58 -34.45
C ASN A 688 -75.19 16.75 -35.95
N GLY A 689 -76.42 17.15 -36.27
CA GLY A 689 -76.95 17.33 -37.62
C GLY A 689 -77.48 16.06 -38.27
N CYS A 690 -77.65 14.98 -37.54
CA CYS A 690 -78.23 13.74 -38.00
C CYS A 690 -79.75 13.92 -38.19
N GLU A 691 -80.24 13.56 -39.36
CA GLU A 691 -81.66 13.71 -39.68
C GLU A 691 -82.41 12.43 -39.43
N TYR A 692 -83.55 12.58 -38.78
CA TYR A 692 -84.44 11.48 -38.41
C TYR A 692 -85.88 11.79 -38.94
N SER A 693 -86.62 10.79 -39.18
CA SER A 693 -88.03 10.96 -39.64
C SER A 693 -88.94 9.95 -38.93
N GLU A 694 -89.96 10.46 -38.29
CA GLU A 694 -90.98 9.66 -37.65
C GLU A 694 -92.39 9.92 -38.23
N VAL A 695 -93.25 8.91 -38.16
CA VAL A 695 -94.65 9.02 -38.59
C VAL A 695 -95.52 9.04 -37.36
N PHE A 696 -96.46 10.05 -37.31
CA PHE A 696 -97.40 10.17 -36.26
C PHE A 696 -98.85 10.29 -36.78
N PHE A 697 -99.72 10.04 -35.86
CA PHE A 697 -101.18 10.06 -36.19
C PHE A 697 -101.94 11.02 -35.22
N ILE A 698 -102.78 11.84 -35.73
CA ILE A 698 -103.55 12.72 -34.90
C ILE A 698 -104.75 11.96 -34.39
N ALA A 699 -104.68 11.37 -33.17
CA ALA A 699 -105.74 10.70 -32.45
C ALA A 699 -105.54 10.20 -30.99
N ALA A 700 -104.62 10.54 -30.04
CA ALA A 700 -104.73 10.30 -28.63
C ALA A 700 -103.88 9.24 -27.79
N ILE A 701 -103.08 9.51 -26.79
CA ILE A 701 -102.58 9.44 -25.39
C ILE A 701 -102.00 8.20 -24.65
N ASN A 702 -100.71 8.27 -23.82
CA ASN A 702 -100.10 8.04 -22.48
C ASN A 702 -99.11 6.96 -22.01
N SER A 703 -98.02 6.95 -21.09
CA SER A 703 -96.97 7.25 -20.09
C SER A 703 -96.21 6.17 -19.06
N ILE A 704 -94.77 6.26 -18.43
CA ILE A 704 -93.81 6.23 -17.11
C ILE A 704 -92.97 5.08 -16.49
N GLY A 705 -91.63 5.07 -15.82
CA GLY A 705 -90.43 5.06 -14.82
C GLY A 705 -89.56 4.12 -13.91
N GLU A 706 -88.21 3.98 -13.52
CA GLU A 706 -86.97 4.12 -12.54
C GLU A 706 -86.16 3.10 -11.60
N SER A 707 -84.71 3.01 -11.08
CA SER A 707 -83.54 3.30 -10.31
C SER A 707 -82.59 2.45 -9.25
N LEU A 708 -81.11 2.53 -8.86
CA LEU A 708 -79.79 2.66 -7.96
C LEU A 708 -79.08 1.75 -6.93
N ILE A 709 -77.52 1.79 -6.51
CA ILE A 709 -76.66 1.93 -5.24
C ILE A 709 -75.15 1.32 -5.12
N GLU A 710 -74.13 1.75 -4.09
CA GLU A 710 -72.62 1.62 -3.90
C GLU A 710 -72.04 1.21 -2.51
N GLU A 711 -70.59 0.82 -2.30
CA GLU A 711 -69.78 0.61 -1.02
C GLU A 711 -68.21 0.63 -0.99
N SER A 712 -67.37 0.64 0.21
CA SER A 712 -65.88 0.93 0.39
C SER A 712 -64.94 0.03 1.23
N ILE A 713 -63.56 -0.03 0.96
CA ILE A 713 -62.43 -0.69 1.68
C ILE A 713 -61.20 0.26 1.85
N GLU A 714 -60.53 0.26 3.02
CA GLU A 714 -59.34 1.13 3.37
C GLU A 714 -58.07 0.34 3.67
N LEU A 715 -56.90 0.82 3.18
CA LEU A 715 -55.54 0.30 3.44
C LEU A 715 -54.61 1.40 4.06
N TYR A 716 -53.96 1.10 5.21
CA TYR A 716 -53.09 2.08 5.88
C TYR A 716 -52.02 1.42 6.79
N PRO A 717 -50.89 2.02 7.06
CA PRO A 717 -50.39 3.21 6.37
C PRO A 717 -49.88 2.88 4.96
N ASN A 718 -49.96 3.86 4.08
CA ASN A 718 -49.34 3.76 2.75
C ASN A 718 -48.70 5.14 2.43
N PRO A 719 -47.35 5.25 2.41
CA PRO A 719 -46.38 4.16 2.48
C PRO A 719 -46.32 3.41 3.82
N CYS A 720 -45.94 2.13 3.77
CA CYS A 720 -45.77 1.24 4.92
C CYS A 720 -44.31 0.79 5.08
N THR A 721 -43.92 0.39 6.30
CA THR A 721 -42.56 -0.11 6.60
C THR A 721 -42.56 -1.61 6.90
N THR A 722 -43.21 -2.04 7.94
CA THR A 722 -43.23 -3.42 8.42
C THR A 722 -44.57 -4.12 8.32
N ALA A 723 -45.66 -3.36 8.37
CA ALA A 723 -47.02 -3.90 8.31
C ALA A 723 -47.98 -2.96 7.57
N LEU A 724 -48.96 -3.55 6.91
CA LEU A 724 -50.07 -2.89 6.27
C LEU A 724 -51.38 -3.33 6.94
N HIS A 725 -52.20 -2.39 7.39
CA HIS A 725 -53.51 -2.69 7.99
C HIS A 725 -54.60 -2.56 6.94
N ILE A 726 -55.51 -3.49 6.97
CA ILE A 726 -56.64 -3.57 6.08
C ILE A 726 -57.93 -3.48 6.90
N LYS A 727 -58.73 -2.46 6.63
CA LYS A 727 -60.03 -2.22 7.27
C LYS A 727 -61.15 -2.39 6.23
N SER A 728 -62.08 -3.26 6.52
CA SER A 728 -63.21 -3.52 5.67
C SER A 728 -64.48 -3.73 6.49
N SER A 729 -65.62 -3.38 5.95
CA SER A 729 -66.89 -3.67 6.52
C SER A 729 -67.32 -5.16 6.37
N HIS A 730 -66.40 -6.00 5.74
CA HIS A 730 -66.70 -7.38 5.42
C HIS A 730 -65.69 -8.35 6.00
N SER A 731 -66.10 -9.55 6.37
CA SER A 731 -65.29 -10.68 6.80
C SER A 731 -65.08 -11.68 5.64
N ASN A 732 -64.05 -12.56 5.79
CA ASN A 732 -63.71 -13.62 4.82
C ASN A 732 -63.18 -13.07 3.46
N LEU A 733 -62.21 -12.20 3.49
CA LEU A 733 -61.50 -11.73 2.32
C LEU A 733 -60.30 -12.59 2.02
N SER A 734 -59.96 -12.79 0.75
CA SER A 734 -58.68 -13.35 0.30
C SER A 734 -57.81 -12.22 -0.23
N ILE A 735 -56.54 -12.20 0.16
CA ILE A 735 -55.62 -11.13 -0.14
C ILE A 735 -54.35 -11.68 -0.76
N SER A 736 -53.93 -11.14 -1.88
CA SER A 736 -52.66 -11.43 -2.54
C SER A 736 -51.87 -10.15 -2.80
N ILE A 737 -50.55 -10.24 -2.70
CA ILE A 737 -49.61 -9.14 -3.02
C ILE A 737 -48.81 -9.50 -4.24
N TYR A 738 -48.75 -8.59 -5.17
CA TYR A 738 -48.05 -8.70 -6.44
C TYR A 738 -46.91 -7.69 -6.52
N SER A 739 -45.78 -8.10 -7.14
CA SER A 739 -44.74 -7.18 -7.55
C SER A 739 -45.24 -6.20 -8.64
N ALA A 740 -44.44 -5.17 -8.91
CA ALA A 740 -44.72 -4.24 -10.02
C ALA A 740 -44.73 -4.93 -11.40
N GLN A 741 -44.16 -6.13 -11.51
CA GLN A 741 -44.12 -6.95 -12.71
C GLN A 741 -45.33 -7.94 -12.81
N GLY A 742 -46.18 -7.97 -11.79
CA GLY A 742 -47.37 -8.85 -11.75
C GLY A 742 -47.10 -10.24 -11.17
N GLU A 743 -45.93 -10.48 -10.54
CA GLU A 743 -45.65 -11.75 -9.88
C GLU A 743 -46.27 -11.79 -8.50
N GLU A 744 -47.00 -12.87 -8.16
CA GLU A 744 -47.59 -13.04 -6.82
C GLU A 744 -46.52 -13.40 -5.79
N LEU A 745 -46.34 -12.51 -4.81
CA LEU A 745 -45.30 -12.64 -3.78
C LEU A 745 -45.82 -13.18 -2.45
N MET A 746 -47.09 -12.92 -2.13
CA MET A 746 -47.72 -13.35 -0.89
C MET A 746 -49.21 -13.58 -1.17
N SER A 747 -49.82 -14.59 -0.52
CA SER A 747 -51.25 -14.85 -0.57
C SER A 747 -51.74 -15.38 0.77
N GLU A 748 -52.81 -14.79 1.30
CA GLU A 748 -53.49 -15.27 2.51
C GLU A 748 -55.00 -15.41 2.24
N ASN A 749 -55.51 -16.56 2.54
CA ASN A 749 -56.94 -16.90 2.40
C ASN A 749 -57.60 -16.88 3.76
N GLU A 750 -58.80 -16.25 3.87
CA GLU A 750 -59.66 -16.19 5.06
C GLU A 750 -59.21 -15.24 6.18
N PHE A 751 -59.39 -13.95 5.97
CA PHE A 751 -59.35 -12.96 7.04
C PHE A 751 -60.69 -12.86 7.79
N PRO A 752 -60.73 -13.29 9.06
CA PRO A 752 -61.98 -13.51 9.78
C PRO A 752 -62.56 -12.25 10.46
N THR A 753 -61.87 -11.12 10.47
CA THR A 753 -62.29 -9.93 11.23
C THR A 753 -62.21 -8.66 10.36
N SER A 754 -62.93 -7.60 10.75
CA SER A 754 -63.00 -6.32 10.03
C SER A 754 -61.76 -5.45 10.01
N THR A 755 -60.75 -5.81 10.75
CA THR A 755 -59.44 -5.13 10.74
C THR A 755 -58.32 -6.16 10.94
N ASN A 756 -57.40 -6.29 9.98
CA ASN A 756 -56.28 -7.21 10.03
C ASN A 756 -54.97 -6.54 9.62
N SER A 757 -53.84 -7.13 10.04
CA SER A 757 -52.52 -6.62 9.75
C SER A 757 -51.74 -7.65 8.95
N LEU A 758 -51.22 -7.26 7.80
CA LEU A 758 -50.34 -8.03 6.95
C LEU A 758 -48.90 -7.57 7.16
N TYR A 759 -48.03 -8.49 7.56
CA TYR A 759 -46.61 -8.17 7.79
C TYR A 759 -45.82 -8.33 6.49
N LEU A 760 -45.11 -7.29 6.11
CA LEU A 760 -44.37 -7.17 4.85
C LEU A 760 -42.86 -7.21 5.08
N THR A 761 -42.42 -7.84 6.15
CA THR A 761 -40.98 -7.84 6.58
C THR A 761 -40.04 -8.51 5.58
N GLU A 762 -40.57 -9.42 4.75
CA GLU A 762 -39.78 -10.15 3.76
C GLU A 762 -39.69 -9.45 2.40
N LEU A 763 -40.47 -8.38 2.20
CA LEU A 763 -40.45 -7.62 0.96
C LEU A 763 -39.42 -6.47 1.06
N SER A 764 -38.67 -6.24 -0.02
CA SER A 764 -37.78 -5.08 -0.14
C SER A 764 -38.55 -3.77 -0.28
N SER A 765 -37.88 -2.62 -0.12
CA SER A 765 -38.49 -1.32 -0.41
C SER A 765 -38.88 -1.24 -1.89
N GLY A 766 -40.13 -0.82 -2.16
CA GLY A 766 -40.60 -0.81 -3.53
C GLY A 766 -42.12 -0.58 -3.65
N ILE A 767 -42.64 -0.67 -4.87
CA ILE A 767 -44.05 -0.55 -5.19
C ILE A 767 -44.64 -1.95 -5.37
N TYR A 768 -45.77 -2.17 -4.71
CA TYR A 768 -46.51 -3.43 -4.77
C TYR A 768 -48.02 -3.19 -4.98
N PHE A 769 -48.72 -4.21 -5.44
CA PHE A 769 -50.17 -4.18 -5.66
C PHE A 769 -50.84 -5.22 -4.74
N VAL A 770 -51.76 -4.74 -3.93
CA VAL A 770 -52.57 -5.59 -3.07
C VAL A 770 -53.89 -5.85 -3.76
N GLN A 771 -54.13 -7.12 -4.03
CA GLN A 771 -55.41 -7.56 -4.61
C GLN A 771 -56.23 -8.20 -3.49
N ILE A 772 -57.48 -7.72 -3.32
CA ILE A 772 -58.41 -8.19 -2.33
C ILE A 772 -59.64 -8.78 -3.05
N LYS A 773 -59.94 -10.04 -2.77
CA LYS A 773 -61.04 -10.77 -3.42
C LYS A 773 -62.10 -11.14 -2.43
N LYS A 774 -63.35 -10.87 -2.82
CA LYS A 774 -64.54 -11.27 -2.11
C LYS A 774 -65.58 -11.90 -3.11
N ASN A 775 -65.86 -13.20 -2.96
CA ASN A 775 -66.67 -13.97 -3.90
C ASN A 775 -66.10 -13.91 -5.35
N GLN A 776 -66.80 -13.16 -6.23
CA GLN A 776 -66.35 -12.97 -7.64
C GLN A 776 -65.82 -11.53 -7.92
N GLU A 777 -65.89 -10.67 -6.94
CA GLU A 777 -65.39 -9.28 -7.04
C GLU A 777 -63.92 -9.19 -6.59
N ILE A 778 -63.13 -8.43 -7.35
CA ILE A 778 -61.69 -8.24 -7.11
C ILE A 778 -61.41 -6.74 -7.04
N PHE A 779 -60.73 -6.31 -5.94
CA PHE A 779 -60.27 -4.93 -5.75
C PHE A 779 -58.74 -4.91 -5.72
N THR A 780 -58.12 -4.02 -6.46
CA THR A 780 -56.69 -3.88 -6.49
C THR A 780 -56.28 -2.48 -6.06
N LYS A 781 -55.36 -2.37 -5.09
CA LYS A 781 -54.80 -1.08 -4.64
C LYS A 781 -53.28 -1.12 -4.64
N LYS A 782 -52.68 -0.01 -5.05
CA LYS A 782 -51.21 0.20 -5.00
C LYS A 782 -50.76 0.56 -3.60
N ILE A 783 -49.69 -0.07 -3.12
CA ILE A 783 -48.99 0.29 -1.88
C ILE A 783 -47.50 0.58 -2.16
N ILE A 784 -46.89 1.37 -1.27
CA ILE A 784 -45.46 1.68 -1.30
C ILE A 784 -44.89 1.16 0.01
N LYS A 785 -43.86 0.32 -0.08
CA LYS A 785 -43.06 -0.14 1.06
C LYS A 785 -41.76 0.61 1.10
N ASN A 786 -41.51 1.27 2.23
CA ASN A 786 -40.24 2.00 2.51
C ASN A 786 -39.24 1.08 3.18
#